data_a3b913a39ab38936cd89eec6c54fd2d5
#
_entry.id   a3b913a39ab38936cd89eec6c54fd2d5
#
_cell.length_a   1.000
_cell.length_b   1.000
_cell.length_c   1.000
_cell.angle_alpha   90.00
_cell.angle_beta   90.00
_cell.angle_gamma   90.00
#
_symmetry.space_group_name_H-M   'P 1'
#
loop_
_entity.id
_entity.type
_entity.pdbx_description
1 polymer ?
#
loop_
_entity_poly.entity_id
_entity_poly.type
_entity_poly.pdbx_seq_one_letter_code
_entity_poly.pdbx_strand_id
1 'polypeptide(L)'
;MISGLAAANISFYVQTGAEIHWRQAHSFHRDAASVKTLLTGLTGIVIVEVLFTAASWFTTPYLYNWVRGGVRILRATVEPAFVCCKRRSKGSSPKNYQHVADHDWDEENGESESMLGLEDPMKPMPRPSAHSTRSKPALLLRIIVGSIFLFVFLLRLVRPSENAYTFLSQTVIITPFEKIERNQTSTVDVPELEGDWSWLFNHTALGEPRKLDWLPEKKLPGFRDWYKGNKDKKHLHYDPAKDPLKISNLENDVLEPLREALKGDVKIKHVFLLKLESTRADVFPLRKESYLGELIQDSYGGDIPEEVEERLANLTRNAERYTNTPSGFNGQDKVEPYGGMYMRNAYTGDTFTLKSILASVCGIAPLVVDFNREYLHHIYEPCLPQVLNALNHLNNGTHNETNSDDFTTWPFHSTFMQSITDDYDNQDQLIPAIGFKDKVTDLKITEDYKTKNTTAPEKYNFWGYPEHELRAYFLKALQHAEKKHERLFITHLTGQTHHPWDMPAGDEYEDYIHSSMFNHNGRINRYLNTLGVADKWLGEVAEVLEEAGVADETLVVMVGDHGISLIEDGGVTPYDNPHVANFHVPLVFSHPKLPPINIDSRVTSMQIMPTIMDLLVESGSLDKNQSKAIQDLLPLYEGQSMIRETVPEKDGKRDWQFTVMNTGATWLALRSADKPYRLVIPLVPDVEWRFSNVEIDPHELHTQQSFELGPLLYQVSRDHDEEAVEWVKEAAQVTKWWVGENWLRYEYDPKTEAES
;
A
#
# COMPACT_ATOMS: atom_id res chain seq x y z
N MET A 1 12.24 27.94 11.74
CA MET A 1 11.99 27.10 10.56
C MET A 1 12.82 25.81 10.62
N ILE A 2 14.16 25.83 10.65
CA ILE A 2 15.00 24.62 10.72
C ILE A 2 14.70 23.78 11.98
N SER A 3 14.58 24.41 13.15
CA SER A 3 14.21 23.71 14.39
C SER A 3 12.82 23.06 14.31
N GLY A 4 11.84 23.76 13.71
CA GLY A 4 10.50 23.23 13.53
C GLY A 4 10.46 22.03 12.57
N LEU A 5 11.23 22.06 11.48
CA LEU A 5 11.36 20.93 10.55
C LEU A 5 12.04 19.73 11.24
N ALA A 6 13.11 19.98 12.00
CA ALA A 6 13.77 18.93 12.77
C ALA A 6 12.85 18.36 13.86
N ALA A 7 12.06 19.20 14.54
CA ALA A 7 11.08 18.77 15.53
C ALA A 7 9.98 17.90 14.89
N ALA A 8 9.50 18.28 13.71
CA ALA A 8 8.53 17.49 12.97
C ALA A 8 9.09 16.11 12.62
N ASN A 9 10.30 16.05 12.05
CA ASN A 9 10.93 14.80 11.65
C ASN A 9 11.22 13.88 12.84
N ILE A 10 11.78 14.41 13.93
CA ILE A 10 12.04 13.64 15.16
C ILE A 10 10.73 13.14 15.78
N SER A 11 9.71 14.00 15.85
CA SER A 11 8.40 13.59 16.40
C SER A 11 7.73 12.52 15.55
N PHE A 12 7.85 12.62 14.23
CA PHE A 12 7.39 11.60 13.29
C PHE A 12 8.15 10.28 13.49
N TYR A 13 9.49 10.35 13.54
CA TYR A 13 10.34 9.18 13.77
C TYR A 13 10.02 8.46 15.08
N VAL A 14 9.85 9.21 16.17
CA VAL A 14 9.48 8.64 17.48
C VAL A 14 8.12 7.93 17.43
N GLN A 15 7.19 8.41 16.58
CA GLN A 15 5.86 7.86 16.47
C GLN A 15 5.76 6.68 15.49
N THR A 16 6.55 6.70 14.42
CA THR A 16 6.41 5.74 13.30
C THR A 16 7.62 4.83 13.09
N GLY A 17 8.77 5.17 13.68
CA GLY A 17 10.03 4.48 13.44
C GLY A 17 10.72 4.85 12.11
N ALA A 18 10.22 5.85 11.40
CA ALA A 18 10.63 6.17 10.04
C ALA A 18 10.82 7.68 9.83
N GLU A 19 11.51 8.07 8.75
CA GLU A 19 11.65 9.47 8.35
C GLU A 19 10.44 9.96 7.54
N ILE A 20 10.13 11.25 7.57
CA ILE A 20 9.06 11.83 6.76
C ILE A 20 9.48 11.84 5.29
N HIS A 21 8.75 11.14 4.44
CA HIS A 21 8.79 11.35 3.01
C HIS A 21 7.99 12.60 2.65
N TRP A 22 8.70 13.69 2.40
CA TRP A 22 8.17 15.03 2.18
C TRP A 22 7.11 15.11 1.08
N ARG A 23 7.22 14.27 0.05
CA ARG A 23 6.29 14.23 -1.10
C ARG A 23 4.94 13.60 -0.79
N GLN A 24 4.89 12.71 0.17
CA GLN A 24 3.70 11.91 0.49
C GLN A 24 2.76 12.57 1.48
N ALA A 25 3.27 13.52 2.29
CA ALA A 25 2.42 14.28 3.21
C ALA A 25 1.26 14.98 2.49
N HIS A 26 1.42 15.31 1.21
CA HIS A 26 0.38 15.96 0.41
C HIS A 26 -0.80 15.05 0.06
N SER A 27 -0.59 13.78 -0.14
CA SER A 27 -1.62 12.81 -0.58
C SER A 27 -2.78 12.71 0.42
N PHE A 28 -2.52 12.88 1.71
CA PHE A 28 -3.53 12.78 2.76
C PHE A 28 -4.40 14.03 2.96
N HIS A 29 -4.10 15.15 2.30
CA HIS A 29 -4.86 16.40 2.49
C HIS A 29 -6.24 16.40 1.84
N ARG A 30 -6.57 15.42 1.03
CA ARG A 30 -7.85 15.32 0.31
C ARG A 30 -8.98 14.77 1.17
N ASP A 31 -8.65 14.11 2.29
CA ASP A 31 -9.63 13.54 3.20
C ASP A 31 -9.88 14.43 4.43
N ALA A 32 -11.15 14.73 4.73
CA ALA A 32 -11.53 15.61 5.83
C ALA A 32 -11.15 15.05 7.22
N ALA A 33 -11.18 13.72 7.39
CA ALA A 33 -10.81 13.09 8.65
C ALA A 33 -9.29 13.15 8.85
N SER A 34 -8.51 12.93 7.80
CA SER A 34 -7.05 13.08 7.81
C SER A 34 -6.62 14.51 8.13
N VAL A 35 -7.28 15.52 7.53
CA VAL A 35 -7.04 16.94 7.85
C VAL A 35 -7.35 17.26 9.32
N LYS A 36 -8.46 16.74 9.86
CA LYS A 36 -8.80 16.91 11.29
C LYS A 36 -7.74 16.27 12.19
N THR A 37 -7.28 15.06 11.86
CA THR A 37 -6.22 14.36 12.58
C THR A 37 -4.90 15.13 12.53
N LEU A 38 -4.53 15.62 11.34
CA LEU A 38 -3.34 16.45 11.13
C LEU A 38 -3.32 17.69 12.02
N LEU A 39 -4.41 18.44 12.09
CA LEU A 39 -4.50 19.68 12.85
C LEU A 39 -4.56 19.46 14.37
N THR A 40 -5.07 18.33 14.84
CA THR A 40 -5.30 18.07 16.28
C THR A 40 -4.14 17.43 17.02
N GLY A 41 -3.05 17.02 16.34
CA GLY A 41 -1.95 16.24 16.91
C GLY A 41 -0.61 16.99 17.08
N LEU A 42 -0.58 18.31 17.05
CA LEU A 42 0.66 19.11 17.09
C LEU A 42 1.48 19.03 18.39
N THR A 43 0.96 18.33 19.42
CA THR A 43 1.59 18.26 20.75
C THR A 43 3.02 17.69 20.69
N GLY A 44 3.27 16.67 19.86
CA GLY A 44 4.59 16.06 19.71
C GLY A 44 5.64 17.05 19.21
N ILE A 45 5.31 17.78 18.14
CA ILE A 45 6.19 18.81 17.57
C ILE A 45 6.50 19.90 18.61
N VAL A 46 5.48 20.35 19.35
CA VAL A 46 5.64 21.38 20.39
C VAL A 46 6.56 20.89 21.51
N ILE A 47 6.44 19.64 21.96
CA ILE A 47 7.32 19.07 22.97
C ILE A 47 8.77 19.05 22.48
N VAL A 48 9.03 18.56 21.28
CA VAL A 48 10.39 18.48 20.71
C VAL A 48 10.97 19.87 20.52
N GLU A 49 10.19 20.85 20.07
CA GLU A 49 10.64 22.24 19.90
C GLU A 49 10.99 22.91 21.26
N VAL A 50 10.22 22.61 22.31
CA VAL A 50 10.54 23.02 23.68
C VAL A 50 11.87 22.42 24.16
N LEU A 51 12.08 21.13 23.90
CA LEU A 51 13.32 20.42 24.21
C LEU A 51 14.52 21.04 23.47
N PHE A 52 14.39 21.34 22.17
CA PHE A 52 15.41 22.01 21.38
C PHE A 52 15.72 23.40 21.91
N THR A 53 14.68 24.15 22.28
CA THR A 53 14.85 25.50 22.85
C THR A 53 15.62 25.43 24.18
N ALA A 54 15.25 24.48 25.05
CA ALA A 54 15.94 24.25 26.31
C ALA A 54 17.40 23.81 26.08
N ALA A 55 17.64 22.84 25.22
CA ALA A 55 18.97 22.35 24.86
C ALA A 55 19.84 23.49 24.29
N SER A 56 19.28 24.30 23.38
CA SER A 56 19.93 25.47 22.82
C SER A 56 20.32 26.48 23.90
N TRP A 57 19.39 26.74 24.83
CA TRP A 57 19.66 27.66 25.94
C TRP A 57 20.85 27.19 26.79
N PHE A 58 20.96 25.91 27.08
CA PHE A 58 22.06 25.37 27.88
C PHE A 58 23.38 25.26 27.08
N THR A 59 23.34 24.91 25.80
CA THR A 59 24.54 24.64 25.00
C THR A 59 25.12 25.86 24.34
N THR A 60 24.34 26.89 24.04
CA THR A 60 24.78 28.14 23.37
C THR A 60 26.00 28.78 24.01
N PRO A 61 26.06 28.96 25.35
CA PRO A 61 27.25 29.58 25.98
C PRO A 61 28.54 28.78 25.76
N TYR A 62 28.46 27.47 25.79
CA TYR A 62 29.60 26.57 25.57
C TYR A 62 30.04 26.57 24.11
N LEU A 63 29.11 26.55 23.17
CA LEU A 63 29.36 26.64 21.73
C LEU A 63 30.07 27.97 21.38
N TYR A 64 29.56 29.10 21.89
CA TYR A 64 30.21 30.40 21.67
C TYR A 64 31.61 30.42 22.21
N ASN A 65 31.86 29.87 23.40
CA ASN A 65 33.21 29.78 23.98
C ASN A 65 34.15 28.89 23.15
N TRP A 66 33.62 27.79 22.61
CA TRP A 66 34.37 26.87 21.77
C TRP A 66 34.75 27.48 20.42
N VAL A 67 33.78 28.11 19.75
CA VAL A 67 34.01 28.86 18.51
C VAL A 67 35.01 30.01 18.73
N ARG A 68 34.88 30.77 19.83
CA ARG A 68 35.82 31.81 20.21
C ARG A 68 37.23 31.26 20.42
N GLY A 69 37.36 30.08 21.03
CA GLY A 69 38.63 29.35 21.15
C GLY A 69 39.23 28.96 19.81
N GLY A 70 38.41 28.34 18.93
CA GLY A 70 38.82 27.95 17.58
C GLY A 70 39.25 29.13 16.70
N VAL A 71 38.50 30.24 16.74
CA VAL A 71 38.86 31.49 16.02
C VAL A 71 40.17 32.10 16.55
N ARG A 72 40.41 32.03 17.88
CA ARG A 72 41.70 32.48 18.45
C ARG A 72 42.88 31.64 17.96
N ILE A 73 42.72 30.29 17.92
CA ILE A 73 43.76 29.39 17.41
C ILE A 73 44.00 29.67 15.92
N LEU A 74 42.93 29.77 15.12
CA LEU A 74 43.01 30.06 13.70
C LEU A 74 43.74 31.42 13.45
N ARG A 75 43.38 32.43 14.23
CA ARG A 75 44.05 33.75 14.17
C ARG A 75 45.52 33.66 14.53
N ALA A 76 45.86 32.94 15.59
CA ALA A 76 47.24 32.73 16.01
C ALA A 76 48.08 31.96 14.98
N THR A 77 47.47 31.06 14.21
CA THR A 77 48.18 30.32 13.15
C THR A 77 48.29 31.11 11.83
N VAL A 78 47.31 31.96 11.53
CA VAL A 78 47.26 32.72 10.26
C VAL A 78 47.98 34.08 10.37
N GLU A 79 47.94 34.80 11.51
CA GLU A 79 48.65 36.08 11.71
C GLU A 79 50.16 36.00 11.42
N PRO A 80 50.91 34.95 11.81
CA PRO A 80 52.33 34.86 11.46
C PRO A 80 52.58 34.78 9.95
N ALA A 81 51.69 34.15 9.21
CA ALA A 81 51.78 34.04 7.74
C ALA A 81 51.55 35.38 7.04
N PHE A 82 50.65 36.22 7.55
CA PHE A 82 50.38 37.56 7.02
C PHE A 82 51.46 38.57 7.40
N VAL A 83 52.13 38.40 8.53
CA VAL A 83 53.25 39.26 8.94
C VAL A 83 54.48 38.99 8.05
N CYS A 84 54.72 37.80 7.59
CA CYS A 84 55.77 37.51 6.60
C CYS A 84 55.55 38.22 5.27
N CYS A 85 54.29 38.35 4.82
CA CYS A 85 53.98 39.08 3.58
C CYS A 85 54.10 40.59 3.67
N LYS A 86 53.93 41.21 4.88
CA LYS A 86 54.03 42.64 5.09
C LYS A 86 55.49 43.18 5.20
N ARG A 87 56.48 42.30 5.35
CA ARG A 87 57.89 42.72 5.45
C ARG A 87 58.58 43.04 4.11
N ARG A 88 57.88 42.98 2.99
CA ARG A 88 58.46 43.25 1.65
C ARG A 88 57.99 44.55 0.98
N SER A 89 57.33 45.44 1.70
CA SER A 89 57.02 46.79 1.19
C SER A 89 57.58 47.86 2.13
N LYS A 90 58.87 48.16 1.95
CA LYS A 90 59.46 49.39 2.46
C LYS A 90 59.26 50.55 1.45
N GLY A 91 58.60 51.60 1.86
CA GLY A 91 58.70 52.88 1.20
C GLY A 91 57.41 53.64 1.04
N SER A 92 57.04 54.45 2.03
CA SER A 92 56.74 55.87 1.92
C SER A 92 56.06 56.38 3.18
N SER A 93 56.44 57.59 3.56
CA SER A 93 56.19 58.37 4.79
C SER A 93 54.69 58.59 5.08
N PRO A 94 54.37 58.84 6.35
CA PRO A 94 52.98 59.10 6.75
C PRO A 94 52.59 60.54 6.40
N LYS A 95 51.49 60.67 5.65
CA LYS A 95 50.80 61.96 5.57
C LYS A 95 49.77 62.05 6.68
N ASN A 96 49.93 63.13 7.50
CA ASN A 96 48.96 63.58 8.47
C ASN A 96 47.55 63.63 7.89
N TYR A 97 46.62 63.01 8.59
CA TYR A 97 45.19 63.29 8.45
C TYR A 97 44.78 64.13 9.66
N GLN A 98 44.37 65.38 9.36
CA GLN A 98 43.75 66.32 10.31
C GLN A 98 42.40 65.79 10.75
N HIS A 99 42.12 65.98 12.04
CA HIS A 99 40.82 65.93 12.65
C HIS A 99 39.77 66.72 11.84
N VAL A 100 38.63 66.13 11.52
CA VAL A 100 37.42 66.88 11.29
C VAL A 100 36.57 66.69 12.54
N ALA A 101 36.21 67.85 13.09
CA ALA A 101 35.49 68.00 14.34
C ALA A 101 33.99 67.68 14.16
N ASP A 102 33.44 67.07 15.17
CA ASP A 102 32.15 67.22 15.82
C ASP A 102 30.91 67.52 14.99
N HIS A 103 30.01 66.60 15.04
CA HIS A 103 28.59 66.90 15.19
C HIS A 103 28.00 66.08 16.33
N ASP A 104 27.45 66.81 17.28
CA ASP A 104 26.73 66.32 18.45
C ASP A 104 25.74 65.25 18.21
N TRP A 105 25.88 64.17 18.95
CA TRP A 105 24.75 63.28 19.30
C TRP A 105 24.80 63.07 20.80
N ASP A 106 23.69 63.35 21.42
CA ASP A 106 23.49 63.44 22.86
C ASP A 106 23.99 62.23 23.63
N GLU A 107 24.60 62.46 24.73
CA GLU A 107 24.98 61.55 25.79
C GLU A 107 23.74 60.82 26.32
N GLU A 108 23.66 59.52 26.06
CA GLU A 108 23.07 58.62 27.02
C GLU A 108 23.87 57.29 27.04
N ASN A 109 24.75 57.26 28.06
CA ASN A 109 25.30 56.08 28.73
C ASN A 109 25.43 54.78 27.92
N GLY A 110 26.52 54.59 27.29
CA GLY A 110 26.98 53.31 26.81
C GLY A 110 28.47 53.30 26.60
N GLU A 111 29.24 52.82 27.55
CA GLU A 111 30.67 52.58 27.40
C GLU A 111 30.89 51.77 26.09
N SER A 112 31.47 52.44 25.11
CA SER A 112 32.00 51.85 23.91
C SER A 112 33.28 51.09 24.26
N GLU A 113 33.12 49.79 24.65
CA GLU A 113 34.27 48.89 24.62
C GLU A 113 34.69 48.65 23.18
N SER A 114 35.88 49.14 22.88
CA SER A 114 36.53 48.91 21.60
C SER A 114 36.63 47.39 21.32
N MET A 115 36.20 46.96 20.14
CA MET A 115 36.25 45.57 19.67
C MET A 115 37.66 44.98 19.54
N LEU A 116 38.70 45.64 20.04
CA LEU A 116 40.10 45.26 19.90
C LEU A 116 40.92 45.30 21.20
N GLY A 117 40.28 45.43 22.36
CA GLY A 117 40.96 45.35 23.65
C GLY A 117 41.24 43.90 24.05
N LEU A 118 42.48 43.49 23.88
CA LEU A 118 43.04 42.30 24.50
C LEU A 118 43.33 42.60 25.95
N GLU A 119 42.39 42.48 26.86
CA GLU A 119 42.66 42.46 28.29
C GLU A 119 41.77 41.40 29.00
N ASP A 120 42.53 40.55 29.68
CA ASP A 120 42.21 39.70 30.81
C ASP A 120 41.18 38.53 30.62
N PRO A 121 41.65 37.29 30.69
CA PRO A 121 40.80 36.08 30.44
C PRO A 121 39.97 35.63 31.64
N MET A 122 39.83 36.40 32.71
CA MET A 122 39.17 35.93 33.95
C MET A 122 38.20 36.93 34.59
N LYS A 123 37.30 37.51 33.81
CA LYS A 123 36.07 38.05 34.44
C LYS A 123 34.91 37.12 34.08
N PRO A 124 34.25 36.50 35.08
CA PRO A 124 33.01 35.80 34.81
C PRO A 124 31.97 36.77 34.25
N MET A 125 31.29 36.39 33.18
CA MET A 125 30.16 37.14 32.68
C MET A 125 29.24 37.55 33.83
N PRO A 126 28.78 38.79 33.91
CA PRO A 126 27.80 39.19 34.91
C PRO A 126 26.56 38.33 34.71
N ARG A 127 26.13 37.64 35.77
CA ARG A 127 24.81 36.98 35.81
C ARG A 127 23.78 38.05 35.46
N PRO A 128 22.81 37.80 34.58
CA PRO A 128 21.77 38.76 34.28
C PRO A 128 21.10 39.17 35.59
N SER A 129 21.16 40.46 35.90
CA SER A 129 20.55 41.03 37.10
C SER A 129 19.04 40.75 37.07
N ALA A 130 18.51 40.28 38.18
CA ALA A 130 17.11 39.88 38.33
C ALA A 130 16.10 41.07 38.32
N HIS A 131 16.49 42.24 37.82
CA HIS A 131 15.63 43.42 37.70
C HIS A 131 15.52 43.85 36.24
N SER A 132 14.86 43.02 35.42
CA SER A 132 14.35 43.46 34.13
C SER A 132 12.92 44.00 34.35
N THR A 133 12.78 45.31 34.20
CA THR A 133 11.48 45.93 33.93
C THR A 133 10.80 45.16 32.81
N ARG A 134 9.60 44.65 33.06
CA ARG A 134 8.80 43.89 32.09
C ARG A 134 8.59 44.77 30.84
N SER A 135 9.43 44.60 29.84
CA SER A 135 9.26 45.32 28.58
C SER A 135 7.96 44.84 27.92
N LYS A 136 7.15 45.77 27.41
CA LYS A 136 5.88 45.45 26.70
C LYS A 136 6.04 44.37 25.63
N PRO A 137 7.13 44.31 24.83
CA PRO A 137 7.36 43.26 23.85
C PRO A 137 7.57 41.87 24.49
N ALA A 138 8.23 41.78 25.65
CA ALA A 138 8.42 40.52 26.34
C ALA A 138 7.10 39.98 26.94
N LEU A 139 6.19 40.86 27.37
CA LEU A 139 4.85 40.46 27.80
C LEU A 139 4.00 39.96 26.60
N LEU A 140 4.05 40.71 25.49
CA LEU A 140 3.33 40.31 24.25
C LEU A 140 3.81 38.95 23.74
N LEU A 141 5.11 38.70 23.72
CA LEU A 141 5.68 37.41 23.31
C LEU A 141 5.19 36.29 24.24
N ARG A 142 5.15 36.48 25.54
CA ARG A 142 4.62 35.49 26.50
C ARG A 142 3.13 35.21 26.29
N ILE A 143 2.34 36.23 25.98
CA ILE A 143 0.91 36.06 25.66
C ILE A 143 0.77 35.26 24.37
N ILE A 144 1.53 35.58 23.33
CA ILE A 144 1.46 34.84 22.05
C ILE A 144 1.83 33.37 22.28
N VAL A 145 2.96 33.09 22.96
CA VAL A 145 3.40 31.74 23.26
C VAL A 145 2.34 30.99 24.10
N GLY A 146 1.84 31.63 25.16
CA GLY A 146 0.79 31.04 25.98
C GLY A 146 -0.52 30.73 25.20
N SER A 147 -0.86 31.64 24.28
CA SER A 147 -2.05 31.43 23.40
C SER A 147 -1.85 30.26 22.43
N ILE A 148 -0.64 30.10 21.88
CA ILE A 148 -0.31 28.94 21.03
C ILE A 148 -0.43 27.65 21.84
N PHE A 149 0.15 27.59 23.04
CA PHE A 149 0.04 26.41 23.89
C PHE A 149 -1.41 26.09 24.27
N LEU A 150 -2.20 27.10 24.62
CA LEU A 150 -3.61 26.93 24.91
C LEU A 150 -4.37 26.42 23.70
N PHE A 151 -4.09 26.97 22.51
CA PHE A 151 -4.72 26.57 21.28
C PHE A 151 -4.40 25.11 20.93
N VAL A 152 -3.11 24.69 21.00
CA VAL A 152 -2.69 23.29 20.77
C VAL A 152 -3.33 22.35 21.78
N PHE A 153 -3.43 22.78 23.06
CA PHE A 153 -4.13 22.02 24.09
C PHE A 153 -5.63 21.85 23.79
N LEU A 154 -6.32 22.91 23.35
CA LEU A 154 -7.72 22.84 22.95
C LEU A 154 -7.94 21.94 21.72
N LEU A 155 -7.04 22.01 20.74
CA LEU A 155 -7.07 21.09 19.60
C LEU A 155 -6.94 19.64 20.06
N ARG A 156 -6.11 19.37 21.07
CA ARG A 156 -5.93 18.01 21.62
C ARG A 156 -7.21 17.46 22.24
N LEU A 157 -8.05 18.32 22.84
CA LEU A 157 -9.34 17.90 23.44
C LEU A 157 -10.39 17.51 22.41
N VAL A 158 -10.31 18.03 21.17
CA VAL A 158 -11.23 17.71 20.07
C VAL A 158 -10.66 16.67 19.09
N ARG A 159 -9.50 16.09 19.46
CA ARG A 159 -8.88 15.04 18.64
C ARG A 159 -9.80 13.84 18.54
N PRO A 160 -10.00 13.25 17.35
CA PRO A 160 -10.65 11.96 17.22
C PRO A 160 -10.01 10.90 18.11
N SER A 161 -10.78 10.02 18.68
CA SER A 161 -10.28 8.88 19.47
C SER A 161 -9.49 7.89 18.62
N GLU A 162 -9.66 7.93 17.33
CA GLU A 162 -8.99 7.08 16.37
C GLU A 162 -7.54 7.49 16.13
N ASN A 163 -6.64 6.51 16.25
CA ASN A 163 -5.21 6.72 16.13
C ASN A 163 -4.65 6.46 14.73
N ALA A 164 -5.51 6.15 13.74
CA ALA A 164 -5.12 5.69 12.42
C ALA A 164 -4.06 6.57 11.76
N TYR A 165 -4.27 7.85 11.63
CA TYR A 165 -3.34 8.77 10.95
C TYR A 165 -2.68 9.75 11.91
N THR A 166 -2.38 9.34 13.15
CA THR A 166 -1.81 10.24 14.16
C THR A 166 -0.47 10.86 13.73
N PHE A 167 0.28 10.15 12.91
CA PHE A 167 1.54 10.62 12.35
C PHE A 167 1.37 11.85 11.43
N LEU A 168 0.23 12.04 10.77
CA LEU A 168 -0.01 13.19 9.89
C LEU A 168 0.15 14.53 10.61
N SER A 169 -0.14 14.57 11.91
CA SER A 169 0.02 15.78 12.71
C SER A 169 1.46 16.30 12.71
N GLN A 170 2.44 15.43 12.48
CA GLN A 170 3.85 15.79 12.45
C GLN A 170 4.25 16.45 11.12
N THR A 171 3.45 16.28 10.07
CA THR A 171 3.74 16.83 8.74
C THR A 171 3.26 18.27 8.55
N VAL A 172 2.46 18.82 9.48
CA VAL A 172 1.81 20.13 9.35
C VAL A 172 2.78 21.29 9.10
N ILE A 173 4.00 21.21 9.64
CA ILE A 173 5.01 22.28 9.47
C ILE A 173 5.61 22.24 8.05
N ILE A 174 5.62 21.09 7.43
CA ILE A 174 6.20 20.82 6.11
C ILE A 174 5.25 21.25 5.01
N THR A 175 3.98 20.97 5.19
CA THR A 175 2.89 21.20 4.23
C THR A 175 2.91 22.56 3.52
N PRO A 176 3.17 23.72 4.19
CA PRO A 176 3.21 25.02 3.53
C PRO A 176 4.42 25.23 2.61
N PHE A 177 5.45 24.40 2.75
CA PHE A 177 6.71 24.52 2.01
C PHE A 177 6.84 23.46 0.92
N GLU A 178 5.97 22.46 0.95
CA GLU A 178 5.82 21.54 -0.16
C GLU A 178 5.37 22.35 -1.37
N LYS A 179 6.22 22.45 -2.37
CA LYS A 179 5.77 22.89 -3.67
C LYS A 179 4.71 21.87 -4.08
N ILE A 180 3.49 22.37 -4.22
CA ILE A 180 2.40 21.65 -4.89
C ILE A 180 2.81 21.59 -6.37
N GLU A 181 3.79 20.79 -6.68
CA GLU A 181 4.07 20.38 -8.03
C GLU A 181 2.95 19.37 -8.37
N ARG A 182 1.76 19.91 -8.68
CA ARG A 182 0.62 19.15 -9.24
C ARG A 182 0.99 18.39 -10.51
N ASN A 183 2.21 18.58 -11.01
CA ASN A 183 2.69 18.22 -12.33
C ASN A 183 3.87 17.25 -12.32
N GLN A 184 4.07 16.45 -11.26
CA GLN A 184 5.01 15.36 -11.42
C GLN A 184 4.31 14.26 -12.23
N THR A 185 4.45 14.37 -13.53
CA THR A 185 4.33 13.23 -14.42
C THR A 185 5.33 12.21 -13.92
N SER A 186 4.84 11.07 -13.46
CA SER A 186 5.68 9.90 -13.16
C SER A 186 6.39 9.54 -14.47
N THR A 187 7.60 10.02 -14.66
CA THR A 187 8.41 9.66 -15.81
C THR A 187 9.49 8.73 -15.30
N VAL A 188 9.42 7.47 -15.72
CA VAL A 188 10.51 6.55 -15.46
C VAL A 188 11.75 7.08 -16.18
N ASP A 189 12.64 7.71 -15.44
CA ASP A 189 13.93 8.19 -15.98
C ASP A 189 14.91 7.00 -15.97
N VAL A 190 14.75 6.13 -16.99
CA VAL A 190 15.69 5.07 -17.25
C VAL A 190 16.72 5.60 -18.22
N PRO A 191 18.01 5.59 -17.89
CA PRO A 191 19.08 5.98 -18.78
C PRO A 191 19.08 5.11 -20.03
N GLU A 192 19.67 5.63 -21.10
CA GLU A 192 19.83 4.88 -22.35
C GLU A 192 20.80 3.71 -22.08
N LEU A 193 20.31 2.48 -22.18
CA LEU A 193 21.10 1.26 -21.99
C LEU A 193 21.50 0.66 -23.32
N GLU A 194 22.70 0.09 -23.37
CA GLU A 194 23.15 -0.70 -24.53
C GLU A 194 22.24 -1.91 -24.74
N GLY A 195 21.87 -2.18 -25.99
CA GLY A 195 21.01 -3.30 -26.37
C GLY A 195 20.01 -2.95 -27.46
N ASP A 196 19.40 -3.95 -28.06
CA ASP A 196 18.29 -3.77 -29.00
C ASP A 196 16.95 -3.91 -28.29
N TRP A 197 16.35 -2.77 -28.00
CA TRP A 197 15.04 -2.68 -27.34
C TRP A 197 13.90 -2.39 -28.33
N SER A 198 14.16 -2.54 -29.63
CA SER A 198 13.17 -2.29 -30.67
C SER A 198 11.93 -3.20 -30.57
N TRP A 199 12.11 -4.40 -30.01
CA TRP A 199 11.02 -5.35 -29.76
C TRP A 199 9.97 -4.83 -28.73
N LEU A 200 10.34 -3.83 -27.92
CA LEU A 200 9.42 -3.10 -27.01
C LEU A 200 8.97 -1.79 -27.65
N PHE A 201 9.89 -0.86 -27.89
CA PHE A 201 9.56 0.53 -28.21
C PHE A 201 9.00 0.76 -29.63
N ASN A 202 9.12 -0.20 -30.54
CA ASN A 202 8.46 -0.18 -31.84
C ASN A 202 7.03 -0.77 -31.81
N HIS A 203 6.56 -1.21 -30.64
CA HIS A 203 5.29 -1.87 -30.47
C HIS A 203 4.38 -1.09 -29.53
N THR A 204 3.07 -1.20 -29.72
CA THR A 204 2.03 -0.83 -28.77
C THR A 204 1.07 -1.99 -28.61
N ALA A 205 0.62 -2.19 -27.40
CA ALA A 205 -0.38 -3.20 -27.06
C ALA A 205 -1.81 -2.78 -27.44
N LEU A 206 -1.97 -1.73 -28.25
CA LEU A 206 -3.27 -1.20 -28.64
C LEU A 206 -3.66 -1.60 -30.07
N GLY A 207 -4.91 -1.96 -30.25
CA GLY A 207 -5.47 -2.37 -31.53
C GLY A 207 -6.96 -2.08 -31.65
N GLU A 208 -7.57 -2.57 -32.74
CA GLU A 208 -9.03 -2.55 -32.85
C GLU A 208 -9.63 -3.65 -31.95
N PRO A 209 -10.73 -3.36 -31.22
CA PRO A 209 -11.38 -4.38 -30.37
C PRO A 209 -11.79 -5.60 -31.19
N ARG A 210 -11.51 -6.79 -30.67
CA ARG A 210 -11.96 -8.06 -31.26
C ARG A 210 -13.48 -8.10 -31.25
N LYS A 211 -14.11 -8.49 -32.40
CA LYS A 211 -15.55 -8.59 -32.47
C LYS A 211 -16.08 -9.74 -31.58
N LEU A 212 -17.10 -9.42 -30.77
CA LEU A 212 -17.81 -10.36 -29.91
C LEU A 212 -19.24 -10.53 -30.47
N ASP A 213 -19.48 -11.61 -31.23
CA ASP A 213 -20.74 -11.83 -31.96
C ASP A 213 -21.95 -12.09 -31.04
N TRP A 214 -21.70 -12.42 -29.78
CA TRP A 214 -22.73 -12.67 -28.78
C TRP A 214 -23.19 -11.40 -28.02
N LEU A 215 -22.49 -10.27 -28.16
CA LEU A 215 -22.92 -9.03 -27.52
C LEU A 215 -24.27 -8.55 -28.11
N PRO A 216 -25.26 -8.21 -27.26
CA PRO A 216 -26.53 -7.69 -27.72
C PRO A 216 -26.38 -6.27 -28.32
N GLU A 217 -27.33 -5.83 -29.15
CA GLU A 217 -27.36 -4.47 -29.70
C GLU A 217 -27.45 -3.38 -28.61
N LYS A 218 -28.10 -3.71 -27.49
CA LYS A 218 -28.17 -2.86 -26.31
C LYS A 218 -26.80 -2.79 -25.63
N LYS A 219 -26.25 -1.58 -25.52
CA LYS A 219 -24.95 -1.35 -24.89
C LYS A 219 -24.92 -1.85 -23.43
N LEU A 220 -23.97 -2.72 -23.14
CA LEU A 220 -23.72 -3.22 -21.80
C LEU A 220 -22.60 -2.41 -21.10
N PRO A 221 -22.72 -2.18 -19.77
CA PRO A 221 -21.64 -1.59 -18.99
C PRO A 221 -20.36 -2.43 -19.11
N GLY A 222 -19.20 -1.77 -19.14
CA GLY A 222 -17.89 -2.41 -19.28
C GLY A 222 -17.48 -2.74 -20.74
N PHE A 223 -18.43 -2.78 -21.67
CA PHE A 223 -18.17 -3.15 -23.08
C PHE A 223 -18.18 -1.95 -24.02
N ARG A 224 -17.78 -0.77 -23.55
CA ARG A 224 -17.85 0.51 -24.30
C ARG A 224 -17.24 0.40 -25.69
N ASP A 225 -16.06 -0.19 -25.80
CA ASP A 225 -15.25 -0.18 -27.01
C ASP A 225 -15.80 -1.08 -28.11
N TRP A 226 -16.47 -2.18 -27.74
CA TRP A 226 -17.10 -3.11 -28.70
C TRP A 226 -18.33 -2.53 -29.40
N TYR A 227 -18.89 -1.40 -28.90
CA TYR A 227 -20.04 -0.71 -29.48
C TYR A 227 -19.68 0.54 -30.26
N LYS A 228 -18.43 0.98 -30.25
CA LYS A 228 -17.96 2.11 -31.02
C LYS A 228 -17.78 1.68 -32.47
N GLY A 229 -18.66 2.12 -33.36
CA GLY A 229 -18.49 1.87 -34.80
C GLY A 229 -17.28 2.64 -35.33
N ASN A 230 -16.66 2.13 -36.40
CA ASN A 230 -15.50 2.66 -37.13
C ASN A 230 -15.57 4.13 -37.59
N LYS A 231 -16.55 4.94 -37.16
CA LYS A 231 -16.72 6.34 -37.57
C LYS A 231 -15.86 7.32 -36.77
N ASP A 232 -15.47 6.96 -35.55
CA ASP A 232 -14.59 7.80 -34.75
C ASP A 232 -13.17 7.22 -34.84
N LYS A 233 -12.38 7.83 -35.71
CA LYS A 233 -10.97 7.49 -35.92
C LYS A 233 -10.24 7.53 -34.57
N LYS A 234 -9.69 6.39 -34.14
CA LYS A 234 -8.74 6.18 -33.04
C LYS A 234 -9.28 5.78 -31.66
N HIS A 235 -10.30 4.96 -31.54
CA HIS A 235 -10.42 4.22 -30.29
C HIS A 235 -9.60 2.93 -30.41
N LEU A 236 -8.38 3.01 -29.89
CA LEU A 236 -7.53 1.84 -29.71
C LEU A 236 -7.90 1.21 -28.37
N HIS A 237 -7.97 -0.09 -28.38
CA HIS A 237 -8.26 -0.94 -27.23
C HIS A 237 -7.06 -1.83 -26.97
N TYR A 238 -6.89 -2.32 -25.75
CA TYR A 238 -5.88 -3.33 -25.46
C TYR A 238 -6.07 -4.56 -26.37
N ASP A 239 -5.02 -4.95 -27.04
CA ASP A 239 -4.97 -6.09 -27.95
C ASP A 239 -3.85 -7.04 -27.53
N PRO A 240 -4.16 -8.12 -26.82
CA PRO A 240 -3.16 -9.08 -26.32
C PRO A 240 -2.31 -9.70 -27.43
N ALA A 241 -2.80 -9.73 -28.67
CA ALA A 241 -2.01 -10.22 -29.80
C ALA A 241 -0.88 -9.27 -30.23
N LYS A 242 -0.98 -8.00 -29.84
CA LYS A 242 0.03 -6.96 -30.11
C LYS A 242 0.94 -6.69 -28.93
N ASP A 243 0.54 -7.14 -27.74
CA ASP A 243 1.31 -6.93 -26.51
C ASP A 243 2.60 -7.77 -26.55
N PRO A 244 3.79 -7.15 -26.61
CA PRO A 244 5.03 -7.89 -26.62
C PRO A 244 5.30 -8.64 -25.29
N LEU A 245 4.62 -8.29 -24.21
CA LEU A 245 4.78 -8.92 -22.89
C LEU A 245 3.74 -10.03 -22.63
N LYS A 246 2.71 -10.15 -23.45
CA LYS A 246 1.63 -11.12 -23.22
C LYS A 246 2.09 -12.56 -23.37
N ILE A 247 1.89 -13.33 -22.30
CA ILE A 247 2.00 -14.79 -22.30
C ILE A 247 0.65 -15.38 -21.90
N SER A 248 0.21 -16.40 -22.62
CA SER A 248 -1.03 -17.11 -22.34
C SER A 248 -0.76 -18.59 -22.11
N ASN A 249 -1.47 -19.17 -21.15
CA ASN A 249 -1.46 -20.61 -20.86
C ASN A 249 -2.82 -21.29 -21.16
N LEU A 250 -3.72 -20.63 -21.84
CA LEU A 250 -5.07 -21.16 -22.10
C LEU A 250 -5.07 -22.41 -23.00
N GLU A 251 -3.99 -22.67 -23.72
CA GLU A 251 -3.81 -23.89 -24.52
C GLU A 251 -3.27 -25.06 -23.69
N ASN A 252 -2.77 -24.79 -22.47
CA ASN A 252 -2.28 -25.83 -21.57
C ASN A 252 -3.45 -26.58 -20.94
N ASP A 253 -3.22 -27.83 -20.63
CA ASP A 253 -4.17 -28.65 -19.88
C ASP A 253 -4.42 -28.10 -18.47
N VAL A 254 -5.58 -28.34 -17.92
CA VAL A 254 -5.88 -28.13 -16.50
C VAL A 254 -4.95 -29.03 -15.68
N LEU A 255 -4.44 -28.50 -14.57
CA LEU A 255 -3.55 -29.20 -13.64
C LEU A 255 -4.14 -30.57 -13.26
N GLU A 256 -3.31 -31.62 -13.33
CA GLU A 256 -3.71 -33.00 -13.13
C GLU A 256 -4.59 -33.22 -11.88
N PRO A 257 -4.21 -32.70 -10.68
CA PRO A 257 -5.03 -32.91 -9.48
C PRO A 257 -6.44 -32.30 -9.55
N LEU A 258 -6.64 -31.24 -10.38
CA LEU A 258 -7.92 -30.54 -10.51
C LEU A 258 -8.81 -31.13 -11.59
N ARG A 259 -8.22 -31.75 -12.63
CA ARG A 259 -8.91 -32.18 -13.85
C ARG A 259 -10.08 -33.14 -13.58
N GLU A 260 -9.87 -34.12 -12.72
CA GLU A 260 -10.92 -35.10 -12.39
C GLU A 260 -12.03 -34.46 -11.53
N ALA A 261 -11.68 -33.64 -10.54
CA ALA A 261 -12.65 -32.99 -9.69
C ALA A 261 -13.54 -31.99 -10.48
N LEU A 262 -12.96 -31.22 -11.39
CA LEU A 262 -13.68 -30.22 -12.21
C LEU A 262 -14.63 -30.88 -13.22
N LYS A 263 -14.31 -32.08 -13.73
CA LYS A 263 -15.21 -32.82 -14.64
C LYS A 263 -16.38 -33.48 -13.93
N GLY A 264 -16.32 -33.70 -12.63
CA GLY A 264 -17.28 -34.48 -11.86
C GLY A 264 -18.06 -33.66 -10.84
N ASP A 265 -17.49 -33.53 -9.67
CA ASP A 265 -18.20 -33.15 -8.44
C ASP A 265 -18.23 -31.65 -8.16
N VAL A 266 -17.31 -30.87 -8.74
CA VAL A 266 -17.23 -29.43 -8.51
C VAL A 266 -18.34 -28.73 -9.29
N LYS A 267 -19.20 -28.01 -8.56
CA LYS A 267 -20.27 -27.16 -9.11
C LYS A 267 -20.14 -25.77 -8.45
N ILE A 268 -20.01 -24.73 -9.25
CA ILE A 268 -19.82 -23.36 -8.77
C ILE A 268 -21.10 -22.57 -9.10
N LYS A 269 -22.01 -22.52 -8.14
CA LYS A 269 -23.23 -21.71 -8.23
C LYS A 269 -22.95 -20.28 -7.76
N HIS A 270 -22.29 -20.14 -6.62
CA HIS A 270 -21.92 -18.84 -6.05
C HIS A 270 -20.41 -18.66 -6.06
N VAL A 271 -19.96 -17.39 -6.11
CA VAL A 271 -18.55 -17.00 -6.02
C VAL A 271 -18.40 -15.91 -4.96
N PHE A 272 -17.57 -16.18 -3.96
CA PHE A 272 -17.18 -15.21 -2.93
C PHE A 272 -15.72 -14.84 -3.13
N LEU A 273 -15.44 -13.55 -3.29
CA LEU A 273 -14.10 -13.00 -3.32
C LEU A 273 -13.86 -12.21 -2.03
N LEU A 274 -13.08 -12.76 -1.12
CA LEU A 274 -12.70 -12.14 0.15
C LEU A 274 -11.37 -11.43 -0.03
N LYS A 275 -11.38 -10.11 0.09
CA LYS A 275 -10.19 -9.25 0.12
C LYS A 275 -9.79 -9.09 1.57
N LEU A 276 -8.66 -9.69 1.94
CA LEU A 276 -8.15 -9.71 3.31
C LEU A 276 -7.25 -8.49 3.51
N GLU A 277 -7.78 -7.49 4.20
CA GLU A 277 -7.10 -6.23 4.48
C GLU A 277 -5.73 -6.46 5.13
N SER A 278 -4.68 -5.81 4.60
CA SER A 278 -3.32 -5.78 5.16
C SER A 278 -2.76 -7.16 5.57
N THR A 279 -3.14 -8.24 4.84
CA THR A 279 -2.78 -9.61 5.22
C THR A 279 -1.56 -10.10 4.44
N ARG A 280 -0.46 -10.33 5.17
CA ARG A 280 0.81 -10.86 4.64
C ARG A 280 0.71 -12.37 4.39
N ALA A 281 1.47 -12.88 3.42
CA ALA A 281 1.53 -14.32 3.16
C ALA A 281 2.16 -15.12 4.32
N ASP A 282 3.10 -14.55 5.07
CA ASP A 282 3.81 -15.22 6.17
C ASP A 282 2.98 -15.33 7.48
N VAL A 283 1.79 -14.74 7.51
CA VAL A 283 0.82 -14.87 8.61
C VAL A 283 -0.46 -15.65 8.23
N PHE A 284 -0.52 -16.18 7.02
CA PHE A 284 -1.69 -16.92 6.53
C PHE A 284 -1.33 -18.32 6.01
N PRO A 285 -1.20 -19.29 6.95
CA PRO A 285 -1.22 -19.18 8.41
C PRO A 285 0.11 -18.63 8.97
N LEU A 286 0.08 -18.11 10.20
CA LEU A 286 1.31 -17.80 10.94
C LEU A 286 2.04 -19.11 11.24
N ARG A 287 3.28 -19.23 10.75
CA ARG A 287 4.09 -20.45 10.95
C ARG A 287 5.27 -20.20 11.86
N LYS A 288 5.58 -21.21 12.67
CA LYS A 288 6.75 -21.17 13.56
C LYS A 288 8.07 -20.93 12.82
N GLU A 289 8.16 -21.44 11.59
CA GLU A 289 9.33 -21.31 10.70
C GLU A 289 9.27 -20.04 9.81
N SER A 290 8.23 -19.21 9.94
CA SER A 290 8.15 -17.94 9.19
C SER A 290 9.01 -16.88 9.87
N TYR A 291 9.36 -15.84 9.14
CA TYR A 291 10.12 -14.69 9.67
C TYR A 291 9.49 -14.11 10.95
N LEU A 292 8.17 -13.90 10.97
CA LEU A 292 7.48 -13.44 12.16
C LEU A 292 7.47 -14.50 13.27
N GLY A 293 7.40 -15.79 12.94
CA GLY A 293 7.53 -16.89 13.90
C GLY A 293 8.90 -16.90 14.57
N GLU A 294 9.97 -16.68 13.79
CA GLU A 294 11.34 -16.55 14.31
C GLU A 294 11.49 -15.31 15.20
N LEU A 295 10.94 -14.15 14.80
CA LEU A 295 10.95 -12.94 15.63
C LEU A 295 10.21 -13.16 16.96
N ILE A 296 9.11 -13.91 16.96
CA ILE A 296 8.40 -14.28 18.19
C ILE A 296 9.29 -15.14 19.05
N GLN A 297 9.92 -16.19 18.51
CA GLN A 297 10.84 -17.05 19.25
C GLN A 297 12.01 -16.26 19.85
N ASP A 298 12.63 -15.41 19.06
CA ASP A 298 13.75 -14.57 19.50
C ASP A 298 13.36 -13.62 20.62
N SER A 299 12.13 -13.10 20.62
CA SER A 299 11.63 -12.23 21.68
C SER A 299 11.58 -12.89 23.05
N TYR A 300 11.43 -14.22 23.08
CA TYR A 300 11.46 -15.05 24.28
C TYR A 300 12.82 -15.73 24.52
N GLY A 301 13.85 -15.35 23.78
CA GLY A 301 15.20 -15.94 23.91
C GLY A 301 15.31 -17.37 23.37
N GLY A 302 14.43 -17.76 22.46
CA GLY A 302 14.40 -19.08 21.82
C GLY A 302 13.38 -20.07 22.40
N ASP A 303 12.92 -19.84 23.65
CA ASP A 303 11.97 -20.72 24.35
C ASP A 303 10.64 -19.98 24.57
N ILE A 304 9.67 -20.22 23.71
CA ILE A 304 8.32 -19.65 23.85
C ILE A 304 7.62 -20.31 25.04
N PRO A 305 7.02 -19.54 25.98
CA PRO A 305 6.22 -20.10 27.06
C PRO A 305 5.08 -20.97 26.54
N GLU A 306 4.81 -22.11 27.22
CA GLU A 306 3.81 -23.11 26.78
C GLU A 306 2.42 -22.46 26.54
N GLU A 307 1.98 -21.56 27.41
CA GLU A 307 0.71 -20.83 27.26
C GLU A 307 0.66 -19.92 26.01
N VAL A 308 1.81 -19.32 25.64
CA VAL A 308 1.92 -18.48 24.43
C VAL A 308 1.95 -19.37 23.19
N GLU A 309 2.67 -20.48 23.24
CA GLU A 309 2.75 -21.43 22.14
C GLU A 309 1.37 -22.06 21.83
N GLU A 310 0.57 -22.38 22.84
CA GLU A 310 -0.81 -22.84 22.68
C GLU A 310 -1.70 -21.78 22.03
N ARG A 311 -1.56 -20.50 22.44
CA ARG A 311 -2.29 -19.40 21.80
C ARG A 311 -1.88 -19.20 20.34
N LEU A 312 -0.58 -19.27 20.04
CA LEU A 312 -0.06 -19.19 18.66
C LEU A 312 -0.55 -20.34 17.79
N ALA A 313 -0.61 -21.56 18.34
CA ALA A 313 -1.15 -22.73 17.66
C ALA A 313 -2.63 -22.57 17.27
N ASN A 314 -3.38 -21.73 17.96
CA ASN A 314 -4.80 -21.48 17.72
C ASN A 314 -5.09 -20.16 16.98
N LEU A 315 -4.06 -19.34 16.69
CA LEU A 315 -4.23 -17.99 16.16
C LEU A 315 -4.83 -17.95 14.76
N THR A 316 -4.38 -18.83 13.87
CA THR A 316 -4.75 -18.84 12.44
C THR A 316 -5.21 -20.21 11.96
N ARG A 317 -6.12 -20.83 12.72
CA ARG A 317 -6.62 -22.20 12.47
C ARG A 317 -7.41 -22.33 11.18
N ASN A 318 -8.20 -21.33 10.83
CA ASN A 318 -8.96 -21.35 9.58
C ASN A 318 -8.04 -21.15 8.37
N ALA A 319 -7.04 -20.29 8.48
CA ALA A 319 -6.02 -20.15 7.44
C ALA A 319 -5.26 -21.48 7.20
N GLU A 320 -4.96 -22.26 8.24
CA GLU A 320 -4.38 -23.60 8.08
C GLU A 320 -5.27 -24.55 7.29
N ARG A 321 -6.59 -24.53 7.57
CA ARG A 321 -7.56 -25.35 6.85
C ARG A 321 -7.67 -24.95 5.38
N TYR A 322 -7.65 -23.65 5.09
CA TYR A 322 -7.74 -23.14 3.73
C TYR A 322 -6.47 -23.36 2.91
N THR A 323 -5.32 -23.33 3.55
CA THR A 323 -4.01 -23.47 2.86
C THR A 323 -3.46 -24.91 2.90
N ASN A 324 -4.07 -25.79 3.69
CA ASN A 324 -3.52 -27.13 3.98
C ASN A 324 -2.05 -27.05 4.45
N THR A 325 -1.74 -26.05 5.28
CA THR A 325 -0.39 -25.78 5.76
C THR A 325 -0.43 -25.63 7.29
N PRO A 326 0.23 -26.52 8.07
CA PRO A 326 0.23 -26.42 9.51
C PRO A 326 1.08 -25.24 10.00
N SER A 327 0.72 -24.64 11.14
CA SER A 327 1.50 -23.57 11.78
C SER A 327 2.81 -24.07 12.38
N GLY A 328 2.88 -25.33 12.79
CA GLY A 328 4.08 -25.93 13.39
C GLY A 328 4.30 -25.58 14.85
N PHE A 329 3.40 -24.87 15.53
CA PHE A 329 3.42 -24.66 16.97
C PHE A 329 2.94 -25.90 17.73
N ASN A 330 3.45 -26.13 18.94
CA ASN A 330 3.10 -27.28 19.77
C ASN A 330 1.67 -27.19 20.32
N GLY A 331 1.09 -28.32 20.67
CA GLY A 331 -0.27 -28.40 21.23
C GLY A 331 -1.39 -28.37 20.18
N GLN A 332 -1.05 -28.48 18.90
CA GLN A 332 -2.00 -28.39 17.82
C GLN A 332 -2.56 -29.76 17.41
N ASP A 333 -3.89 -29.87 17.39
CA ASP A 333 -4.56 -30.97 16.73
C ASP A 333 -4.50 -30.82 15.22
N LYS A 334 -4.40 -31.94 14.48
CA LYS A 334 -4.45 -31.93 13.04
C LYS A 334 -5.78 -31.36 12.56
N VAL A 335 -5.73 -30.36 11.68
CA VAL A 335 -6.94 -29.80 11.05
C VAL A 335 -7.24 -30.49 9.71
N GLU A 336 -8.53 -30.72 9.46
CA GLU A 336 -8.97 -31.18 8.15
C GLU A 336 -9.04 -30.00 7.16
N PRO A 337 -8.43 -30.12 5.96
CA PRO A 337 -8.45 -29.05 4.98
C PRO A 337 -9.84 -28.84 4.38
N TYR A 338 -10.14 -27.59 4.03
CA TYR A 338 -11.38 -27.26 3.30
C TYR A 338 -11.39 -27.70 1.84
N GLY A 339 -10.23 -28.00 1.27
CA GLY A 339 -10.07 -28.26 -0.16
C GLY A 339 -9.87 -26.98 -0.97
N GLY A 340 -9.13 -27.10 -2.07
CA GLY A 340 -8.81 -25.98 -2.94
C GLY A 340 -7.34 -25.83 -3.28
N MET A 341 -6.99 -24.70 -3.87
CA MET A 341 -5.62 -24.35 -4.29
C MET A 341 -5.08 -23.21 -3.45
N TYR A 342 -3.87 -23.36 -2.93
CA TYR A 342 -3.11 -22.28 -2.30
C TYR A 342 -1.92 -21.88 -3.16
N MET A 343 -1.89 -20.62 -3.58
CA MET A 343 -0.81 -20.03 -4.37
C MET A 343 0.23 -19.42 -3.42
N ARG A 344 1.35 -20.10 -3.19
CA ARG A 344 2.35 -19.70 -2.19
C ARG A 344 3.12 -18.44 -2.53
N ASN A 345 3.23 -18.10 -3.82
CA ASN A 345 4.02 -16.98 -4.33
C ASN A 345 3.16 -15.94 -5.04
N ALA A 346 2.05 -15.53 -4.41
CA ALA A 346 1.16 -14.52 -4.96
C ALA A 346 1.57 -13.11 -4.51
N TYR A 347 1.64 -12.18 -5.47
CA TYR A 347 1.85 -10.76 -5.19
C TYR A 347 0.58 -9.97 -5.52
N THR A 348 0.34 -8.92 -4.76
CA THR A 348 -0.73 -7.98 -5.08
C THR A 348 -0.43 -7.18 -6.33
N GLY A 349 -1.45 -6.69 -7.04
CA GLY A 349 -1.30 -5.78 -8.17
C GLY A 349 -1.02 -4.33 -7.75
N ASP A 350 -1.34 -3.98 -6.50
CA ASP A 350 -1.07 -2.66 -5.92
C ASP A 350 -0.98 -2.77 -4.39
N THR A 351 -0.20 -1.91 -3.76
CA THR A 351 -0.07 -1.85 -2.30
C THR A 351 -1.16 -0.98 -1.64
N PHE A 352 -2.18 -0.59 -2.38
CA PHE A 352 -3.31 0.21 -1.93
C PHE A 352 -4.63 -0.51 -2.20
N THR A 353 -5.52 -0.55 -1.21
CA THR A 353 -6.74 -1.39 -1.20
C THR A 353 -7.59 -1.25 -2.46
N LEU A 354 -7.95 -0.02 -2.87
CA LEU A 354 -8.87 0.18 -3.99
C LEU A 354 -8.27 -0.24 -5.34
N LYS A 355 -7.00 0.03 -5.56
CA LYS A 355 -6.29 -0.42 -6.77
C LYS A 355 -6.12 -1.94 -6.78
N SER A 356 -5.86 -2.54 -5.63
CA SER A 356 -5.83 -3.99 -5.49
C SER A 356 -7.20 -4.65 -5.74
N ILE A 357 -8.31 -3.98 -5.38
CA ILE A 357 -9.67 -4.41 -5.76
C ILE A 357 -9.81 -4.41 -7.28
N LEU A 358 -9.38 -3.35 -7.96
CA LEU A 358 -9.42 -3.29 -9.41
C LEU A 358 -8.64 -4.44 -10.06
N ALA A 359 -7.40 -4.69 -9.61
CA ALA A 359 -6.57 -5.77 -10.14
C ALA A 359 -7.27 -7.14 -10.03
N SER A 360 -7.86 -7.45 -8.87
CA SER A 360 -8.49 -8.76 -8.62
C SER A 360 -9.87 -8.92 -9.25
N VAL A 361 -10.68 -7.85 -9.30
CA VAL A 361 -12.06 -7.88 -9.81
C VAL A 361 -12.14 -7.65 -11.32
N CYS A 362 -11.20 -6.87 -11.88
CA CYS A 362 -11.18 -6.54 -13.31
C CYS A 362 -10.09 -7.31 -14.09
N GLY A 363 -9.14 -7.97 -13.42
CA GLY A 363 -8.11 -8.77 -14.08
C GLY A 363 -7.14 -7.92 -14.93
N ILE A 364 -6.99 -6.64 -14.61
CA ILE A 364 -6.14 -5.67 -15.31
C ILE A 364 -5.20 -4.96 -14.36
N ALA A 365 -4.10 -4.47 -14.88
CA ALA A 365 -3.16 -3.68 -14.09
C ALA A 365 -3.77 -2.34 -13.66
N PRO A 366 -3.64 -1.91 -12.40
CA PRO A 366 -4.09 -0.60 -11.96
C PRO A 366 -3.40 0.54 -12.73
N LEU A 367 -4.08 1.68 -12.82
CA LEU A 367 -3.52 2.89 -13.41
C LEU A 367 -2.33 3.41 -12.58
N VAL A 368 -1.21 3.68 -13.24
CA VAL A 368 0.03 4.15 -12.60
C VAL A 368 -0.08 5.63 -12.25
N VAL A 369 -0.83 5.94 -11.21
CA VAL A 369 -1.04 7.28 -10.64
C VAL A 369 -1.25 7.16 -9.14
N ASP A 370 -1.12 8.30 -8.45
CA ASP A 370 -1.42 8.39 -7.03
C ASP A 370 -2.91 8.22 -6.74
N PHE A 371 -3.25 7.41 -5.76
CA PHE A 371 -4.62 7.07 -5.37
C PHE A 371 -5.53 6.50 -6.48
N ASN A 372 -6.77 6.24 -6.14
CA ASN A 372 -7.78 5.76 -7.07
C ASN A 372 -8.25 6.92 -7.99
N ARG A 373 -7.91 6.82 -9.27
CA ARG A 373 -8.38 7.70 -10.36
C ARG A 373 -9.02 6.92 -11.49
N GLU A 374 -9.02 5.61 -11.42
CA GLU A 374 -9.54 4.71 -12.44
C GLU A 374 -11.00 4.99 -12.77
N TYR A 375 -11.81 5.39 -11.78
CA TYR A 375 -13.23 5.74 -11.98
C TYR A 375 -13.44 6.98 -12.87
N LEU A 376 -12.42 7.84 -13.04
CA LEU A 376 -12.43 9.00 -13.92
C LEU A 376 -12.00 8.67 -15.36
N HIS A 377 -11.30 7.56 -15.54
CA HIS A 377 -10.66 7.17 -16.78
C HIS A 377 -11.30 5.93 -17.41
N HIS A 378 -10.71 5.47 -18.51
CA HIS A 378 -11.20 4.30 -19.20
C HIS A 378 -10.70 3.01 -18.56
N ILE A 379 -11.56 2.31 -17.79
CA ILE A 379 -11.32 0.93 -17.40
C ILE A 379 -11.47 0.08 -18.67
N TYR A 380 -10.33 -0.37 -19.23
CA TYR A 380 -10.24 -0.84 -20.62
C TYR A 380 -10.78 -2.26 -20.86
N GLU A 381 -10.92 -3.09 -19.81
CA GLU A 381 -11.57 -4.39 -19.88
C GLU A 381 -12.78 -4.46 -18.95
N PRO A 382 -13.82 -5.25 -19.29
CA PRO A 382 -14.97 -5.41 -18.40
C PRO A 382 -14.58 -6.17 -17.14
N CYS A 383 -14.97 -5.63 -15.98
CA CYS A 383 -14.76 -6.27 -14.69
C CYS A 383 -15.73 -7.45 -14.47
N LEU A 384 -15.42 -8.38 -13.57
CA LEU A 384 -16.20 -9.59 -13.34
C LEU A 384 -17.71 -9.33 -13.12
N PRO A 385 -18.16 -8.33 -12.32
CA PRO A 385 -19.59 -8.02 -12.20
C PRO A 385 -20.25 -7.65 -13.53
N GLN A 386 -19.49 -6.95 -14.41
CA GLN A 386 -19.97 -6.55 -15.73
C GLN A 386 -20.03 -7.73 -16.70
N VAL A 387 -19.05 -8.64 -16.65
CA VAL A 387 -19.05 -9.91 -17.41
C VAL A 387 -20.24 -10.77 -16.99
N LEU A 388 -20.41 -11.01 -15.68
CA LEU A 388 -21.52 -11.81 -15.16
C LEU A 388 -22.88 -11.21 -15.53
N ASN A 389 -23.01 -9.87 -15.47
CA ASN A 389 -24.21 -9.20 -15.97
C ASN A 389 -24.41 -9.38 -17.47
N ALA A 390 -23.36 -9.42 -18.27
CA ALA A 390 -23.46 -9.69 -19.72
C ALA A 390 -23.94 -11.11 -20.00
N LEU A 391 -23.46 -12.11 -19.22
CA LEU A 391 -23.92 -13.50 -19.33
C LEU A 391 -25.44 -13.63 -19.09
N ASN A 392 -26.03 -12.83 -18.20
CA ASN A 392 -27.46 -12.81 -17.95
C ASN A 392 -28.27 -12.44 -19.21
N HIS A 393 -27.69 -11.71 -20.16
CA HIS A 393 -28.36 -11.33 -21.41
C HIS A 393 -28.28 -12.38 -22.50
N LEU A 394 -27.46 -13.44 -22.33
CA LEU A 394 -27.33 -14.52 -23.31
C LEU A 394 -28.49 -15.53 -23.23
N ASN A 395 -29.19 -15.59 -22.11
CA ASN A 395 -30.31 -16.49 -21.85
C ASN A 395 -31.63 -15.97 -22.43
N ASN A 396 -31.60 -15.16 -23.48
CA ASN A 396 -32.78 -14.55 -24.13
C ASN A 396 -33.74 -15.62 -24.66
N GLY A 397 -34.76 -15.95 -23.90
CA GLY A 397 -35.90 -16.79 -24.33
C GLY A 397 -36.31 -17.89 -23.36
N THR A 398 -35.49 -18.30 -22.41
CA THR A 398 -35.83 -19.38 -21.46
C THR A 398 -36.31 -18.89 -20.10
N HIS A 399 -36.31 -17.57 -19.84
CA HIS A 399 -36.76 -16.97 -18.57
C HIS A 399 -38.28 -17.20 -18.27
N ASN A 400 -39.04 -17.85 -19.17
CA ASN A 400 -40.43 -18.14 -18.88
C ASN A 400 -40.65 -19.46 -18.07
N GLU A 401 -39.56 -20.21 -17.79
CA GLU A 401 -39.61 -21.33 -16.86
C GLU A 401 -38.86 -20.97 -15.56
N THR A 402 -39.49 -20.14 -14.75
CA THR A 402 -39.02 -19.72 -13.42
C THR A 402 -38.92 -20.85 -12.38
N ASN A 403 -38.96 -22.11 -12.82
CA ASN A 403 -38.93 -23.33 -12.01
C ASN A 403 -37.86 -24.32 -12.44
N SER A 404 -36.80 -23.91 -13.16
CA SER A 404 -35.72 -24.84 -13.47
C SER A 404 -34.81 -25.03 -12.24
N ASP A 405 -34.64 -26.26 -11.80
CA ASP A 405 -33.66 -26.64 -10.77
C ASP A 405 -32.21 -26.53 -11.27
N ASP A 406 -32.04 -26.24 -12.58
CA ASP A 406 -30.73 -26.08 -13.21
C ASP A 406 -30.18 -24.68 -12.96
N PHE A 407 -29.30 -24.55 -11.98
CA PHE A 407 -28.71 -23.27 -11.60
C PHE A 407 -27.85 -22.63 -12.71
N THR A 408 -27.38 -23.37 -13.73
CA THR A 408 -26.63 -22.80 -14.85
C THR A 408 -27.46 -21.80 -15.66
N THR A 409 -28.78 -21.87 -15.54
CA THR A 409 -29.72 -20.92 -16.16
C THR A 409 -30.07 -19.72 -15.31
N TRP A 410 -29.68 -19.73 -14.02
CA TRP A 410 -30.00 -18.67 -13.09
C TRP A 410 -29.16 -17.44 -13.36
N PRO A 411 -29.74 -16.21 -13.23
CA PRO A 411 -28.99 -14.98 -13.44
C PRO A 411 -28.01 -14.70 -12.29
N PHE A 412 -26.88 -14.13 -12.62
CA PHE A 412 -25.92 -13.62 -11.65
C PHE A 412 -26.35 -12.27 -11.05
N HIS A 413 -26.17 -12.13 -9.75
CA HIS A 413 -26.31 -10.90 -9.00
C HIS A 413 -25.00 -10.60 -8.27
N SER A 414 -24.46 -9.38 -8.45
CA SER A 414 -23.17 -8.99 -7.88
C SER A 414 -23.36 -7.94 -6.78
N THR A 415 -22.80 -8.20 -5.59
CA THR A 415 -22.89 -7.34 -4.42
C THR A 415 -21.50 -7.10 -3.81
N PHE A 416 -21.26 -5.86 -3.39
CA PHE A 416 -20.06 -5.51 -2.62
C PHE A 416 -20.40 -5.35 -1.14
N MET A 417 -19.64 -5.98 -0.23
CA MET A 417 -19.91 -5.96 1.20
C MET A 417 -18.65 -5.63 2.01
N GLN A 418 -18.76 -4.66 2.90
CA GLN A 418 -17.73 -4.32 3.89
C GLN A 418 -18.39 -3.73 5.14
N SER A 419 -17.75 -3.93 6.29
CA SER A 419 -18.21 -3.34 7.55
C SER A 419 -17.65 -1.94 7.80
N ILE A 420 -16.67 -1.52 6.99
CA ILE A 420 -15.95 -0.24 7.06
C ILE A 420 -16.59 0.81 6.15
N THR A 421 -16.11 2.07 6.27
CA THR A 421 -16.56 3.17 5.42
C THR A 421 -16.15 2.98 3.95
N ASP A 422 -16.98 3.47 3.02
CA ASP A 422 -16.65 3.60 1.61
C ASP A 422 -16.44 5.07 1.17
N ASP A 423 -16.32 5.98 2.14
CA ASP A 423 -16.14 7.42 1.91
C ASP A 423 -14.66 7.82 1.82
N TYR A 424 -13.75 6.85 1.63
CA TYR A 424 -12.33 7.10 1.49
C TYR A 424 -11.87 6.86 0.05
N ASP A 425 -11.01 7.74 -0.47
CA ASP A 425 -10.39 7.68 -1.79
C ASP A 425 -11.38 7.40 -2.94
N ASN A 426 -12.59 7.96 -2.86
CA ASN A 426 -13.65 7.81 -3.88
C ASN A 426 -14.05 6.34 -4.14
N GLN A 427 -14.00 5.49 -3.12
CA GLN A 427 -14.46 4.10 -3.25
C GLN A 427 -15.93 4.03 -3.67
N ASP A 428 -16.75 4.95 -3.17
CA ASP A 428 -18.17 5.10 -3.52
C ASP A 428 -18.39 5.32 -5.02
N GLN A 429 -17.40 5.87 -5.75
CA GLN A 429 -17.41 6.07 -7.20
C GLN A 429 -16.83 4.87 -7.96
N LEU A 430 -15.77 4.24 -7.43
CA LEU A 430 -15.11 3.11 -8.07
C LEU A 430 -16.02 1.86 -8.10
N ILE A 431 -16.65 1.51 -6.97
CA ILE A 431 -17.44 0.28 -6.86
C ILE A 431 -18.58 0.22 -7.90
N PRO A 432 -19.38 1.28 -8.12
CA PRO A 432 -20.35 1.29 -9.22
C PRO A 432 -19.70 1.27 -10.62
N ALA A 433 -18.54 1.93 -10.80
CA ALA A 433 -17.84 1.98 -12.09
C ALA A 433 -17.37 0.59 -12.56
N ILE A 434 -16.97 -0.29 -11.63
CA ILE A 434 -16.57 -1.67 -11.92
C ILE A 434 -17.76 -2.66 -11.97
N GLY A 435 -19.00 -2.17 -11.80
CA GLY A 435 -20.22 -2.93 -12.11
C GLY A 435 -21.03 -3.42 -10.91
N PHE A 436 -20.64 -3.13 -9.68
CA PHE A 436 -21.48 -3.46 -8.51
C PHE A 436 -22.62 -2.44 -8.39
N LYS A 437 -23.85 -2.94 -8.33
CA LYS A 437 -25.05 -2.11 -8.17
C LYS A 437 -25.52 -2.06 -6.72
N ASP A 438 -25.30 -3.16 -5.99
CA ASP A 438 -25.70 -3.30 -4.60
C ASP A 438 -24.46 -3.37 -3.72
N LYS A 439 -24.54 -2.65 -2.59
CA LYS A 439 -23.47 -2.62 -1.60
C LYS A 439 -24.03 -2.62 -0.18
N VAL A 440 -23.28 -3.23 0.74
CA VAL A 440 -23.46 -3.14 2.19
C VAL A 440 -22.19 -2.52 2.76
N THR A 441 -22.33 -1.41 3.48
CA THR A 441 -21.24 -0.69 4.13
C THR A 441 -21.62 -0.36 5.57
N ASP A 442 -20.73 0.26 6.31
CA ASP A 442 -20.98 0.79 7.66
C ASP A 442 -22.22 1.71 7.72
N LEU A 443 -22.49 2.47 6.64
CA LEU A 443 -23.67 3.32 6.56
C LEU A 443 -24.95 2.49 6.56
N LYS A 444 -24.98 1.38 5.81
CA LYS A 444 -26.14 0.48 5.77
C LYS A 444 -26.38 -0.20 7.12
N ILE A 445 -25.31 -0.66 7.77
CA ILE A 445 -25.37 -1.25 9.11
C ILE A 445 -25.93 -0.22 10.10
N THR A 446 -25.39 1.02 10.07
CA THR A 446 -25.85 2.12 10.92
C THR A 446 -27.35 2.42 10.72
N GLU A 447 -27.83 2.46 9.47
CA GLU A 447 -29.23 2.70 9.12
C GLU A 447 -30.15 1.61 9.66
N ASP A 448 -29.73 0.34 9.54
CA ASP A 448 -30.51 -0.80 10.02
C ASP A 448 -30.65 -0.82 11.54
N TYR A 449 -29.59 -0.46 12.29
CA TYR A 449 -29.65 -0.27 13.74
C TYR A 449 -30.63 0.85 14.13
N LYS A 450 -30.56 2.00 13.44
CA LYS A 450 -31.50 3.12 13.64
C LYS A 450 -32.95 2.70 13.37
N THR A 451 -33.20 1.97 12.27
CA THR A 451 -34.53 1.53 11.88
C THR A 451 -35.11 0.53 12.89
N LYS A 452 -34.27 -0.35 13.44
CA LYS A 452 -34.65 -1.30 14.48
C LYS A 452 -34.78 -0.64 15.88
N ASN A 453 -34.39 0.63 16.01
CA ASN A 453 -34.31 1.36 17.28
C ASN A 453 -33.44 0.63 18.32
N THR A 454 -32.29 0.09 17.89
CA THR A 454 -31.31 -0.59 18.72
C THR A 454 -29.98 0.17 18.67
N THR A 455 -29.13 -0.04 19.68
CA THR A 455 -27.80 0.59 19.73
C THR A 455 -26.83 -0.21 18.86
N ALA A 456 -26.17 0.46 17.93
CA ALA A 456 -25.09 -0.15 17.16
C ALA A 456 -23.85 -0.37 18.04
N PRO A 457 -23.01 -1.38 17.73
CA PRO A 457 -21.69 -1.52 18.33
C PRO A 457 -20.83 -0.25 18.16
N GLU A 458 -19.81 -0.10 18.96
CA GLU A 458 -18.82 0.95 18.77
C GLU A 458 -17.98 0.67 17.50
N LYS A 459 -17.76 1.71 16.71
CA LYS A 459 -16.90 1.63 15.54
C LYS A 459 -15.43 1.69 15.96
N TYR A 460 -14.60 0.92 15.28
CA TYR A 460 -13.16 0.89 15.49
C TYR A 460 -12.45 0.79 14.14
N ASN A 461 -11.17 0.58 14.06
CA ASN A 461 -10.36 0.54 12.83
C ASN A 461 -11.07 1.20 11.64
N PHE A 462 -10.48 1.99 10.87
CA PHE A 462 -11.02 2.63 9.66
C PHE A 462 -12.56 2.91 9.69
N TRP A 463 -13.07 3.39 10.85
CA TRP A 463 -14.48 3.75 11.11
C TRP A 463 -15.50 2.62 10.85
N GLY A 464 -15.06 1.38 11.02
CA GLY A 464 -15.85 0.19 10.73
C GLY A 464 -16.53 -0.44 11.95
N TYR A 465 -17.45 -1.34 11.67
CA TYR A 465 -18.02 -2.27 12.63
C TYR A 465 -17.22 -3.60 12.60
N PRO A 466 -17.30 -4.43 13.66
CA PRO A 466 -16.79 -5.81 13.58
C PRO A 466 -17.37 -6.56 12.38
N GLU A 467 -16.56 -7.35 11.67
CA GLU A 467 -17.01 -8.09 10.48
C GLU A 467 -18.18 -9.00 10.76
N HIS A 468 -18.28 -9.55 11.95
CA HIS A 468 -19.37 -10.41 12.36
C HIS A 468 -20.75 -9.75 12.20
N GLU A 469 -20.85 -8.42 12.18
CA GLU A 469 -22.08 -7.70 11.86
C GLU A 469 -22.55 -7.96 10.42
N LEU A 470 -21.68 -8.40 9.53
CA LEU A 470 -22.02 -8.78 8.16
C LEU A 470 -22.62 -10.19 8.05
N ARG A 471 -22.48 -11.04 9.07
CA ARG A 471 -22.98 -12.42 9.06
C ARG A 471 -24.45 -12.52 8.64
N ALA A 472 -25.29 -11.69 9.22
CA ALA A 472 -26.72 -11.67 8.90
C ALA A 472 -27.00 -11.19 7.45
N TYR A 473 -26.16 -10.30 6.90
CA TYR A 473 -26.31 -9.84 5.52
C TYR A 473 -25.90 -10.91 4.52
N PHE A 474 -24.81 -11.66 4.78
CA PHE A 474 -24.40 -12.81 3.96
C PHE A 474 -25.49 -13.87 3.94
N LEU A 475 -25.95 -14.32 5.11
CA LEU A 475 -26.99 -15.34 5.20
C LEU A 475 -28.27 -14.90 4.49
N LYS A 476 -28.71 -13.65 4.68
CA LYS A 476 -29.90 -13.10 4.03
C LYS A 476 -29.75 -13.02 2.50
N ALA A 477 -28.55 -12.64 2.01
CA ALA A 477 -28.28 -12.58 0.58
C ALA A 477 -28.37 -13.97 -0.05
N LEU A 478 -27.74 -14.97 0.58
CA LEU A 478 -27.79 -16.38 0.12
C LEU A 478 -29.22 -16.94 0.12
N GLN A 479 -29.95 -16.79 1.23
CA GLN A 479 -31.33 -17.25 1.32
C GLN A 479 -32.26 -16.57 0.30
N HIS A 480 -31.99 -15.28 0.01
CA HIS A 480 -32.73 -14.54 -1.00
C HIS A 480 -32.43 -15.06 -2.40
N ALA A 481 -31.16 -15.30 -2.70
CA ALA A 481 -30.69 -15.80 -3.99
C ALA A 481 -31.28 -17.20 -4.29
N GLU A 482 -31.23 -18.12 -3.32
CA GLU A 482 -31.85 -19.45 -3.45
C GLU A 482 -33.34 -19.36 -3.73
N LYS A 483 -34.06 -18.51 -2.97
CA LYS A 483 -35.49 -18.32 -3.17
C LYS A 483 -35.85 -17.71 -4.53
N LYS A 484 -34.94 -16.89 -5.09
CA LYS A 484 -35.15 -16.18 -6.36
C LYS A 484 -34.58 -16.90 -7.57
N HIS A 485 -33.91 -18.03 -7.35
CA HIS A 485 -33.11 -18.70 -8.36
C HIS A 485 -32.11 -17.80 -9.01
N GLU A 486 -31.24 -17.16 -8.14
CA GLU A 486 -30.16 -16.28 -8.52
C GLU A 486 -28.81 -16.86 -8.08
N ARG A 487 -27.75 -16.51 -8.79
CA ARG A 487 -26.36 -16.84 -8.46
C ARG A 487 -25.69 -15.58 -7.91
N LEU A 488 -24.91 -15.72 -6.85
CA LEU A 488 -24.24 -14.58 -6.25
C LEU A 488 -22.78 -14.50 -6.66
N PHE A 489 -22.35 -13.30 -6.96
CA PHE A 489 -20.96 -12.88 -6.85
C PHE A 489 -20.86 -11.85 -5.75
N ILE A 490 -20.20 -12.21 -4.64
CA ILE A 490 -19.98 -11.30 -3.51
C ILE A 490 -18.49 -10.98 -3.44
N THR A 491 -18.16 -9.69 -3.49
CA THR A 491 -16.83 -9.23 -3.07
C THR A 491 -16.95 -8.67 -1.66
N HIS A 492 -16.18 -9.21 -0.74
CA HIS A 492 -16.10 -8.76 0.63
C HIS A 492 -14.70 -8.26 0.96
N LEU A 493 -14.61 -6.99 1.38
CA LEU A 493 -13.39 -6.40 1.91
C LEU A 493 -13.46 -6.44 3.44
N THR A 494 -12.48 -7.08 4.08
CA THR A 494 -12.33 -7.06 5.53
C THR A 494 -11.70 -5.75 5.99
N GLY A 495 -11.87 -5.36 7.26
CA GLY A 495 -11.26 -4.16 7.83
C GLY A 495 -10.51 -4.44 9.15
N GLN A 496 -10.63 -5.65 9.69
CA GLN A 496 -10.13 -6.01 11.03
C GLN A 496 -8.62 -5.80 11.18
N THR A 497 -7.85 -6.18 10.18
CA THR A 497 -6.39 -6.12 10.16
C THR A 497 -5.83 -4.77 9.71
N HIS A 498 -6.71 -3.80 9.42
CA HIS A 498 -6.30 -2.43 9.13
C HIS A 498 -5.65 -1.79 10.37
N HIS A 499 -4.54 -1.05 10.15
CA HIS A 499 -3.96 -0.25 11.23
C HIS A 499 -4.99 0.77 11.77
N PRO A 500 -4.93 1.20 13.02
CA PRO A 500 -3.90 0.98 14.05
C PRO A 500 -4.04 -0.34 14.83
N TRP A 501 -4.78 -1.32 14.30
CA TRP A 501 -4.98 -2.64 14.90
C TRP A 501 -5.70 -2.57 16.25
N ASP A 502 -6.80 -1.86 16.30
CA ASP A 502 -7.68 -1.85 17.46
C ASP A 502 -8.53 -3.13 17.48
N MET A 503 -8.92 -3.55 18.68
CA MET A 503 -9.76 -4.71 18.89
C MET A 503 -11.23 -4.29 19.02
N PRO A 504 -12.19 -5.17 18.67
CA PRO A 504 -13.60 -4.95 18.97
C PRO A 504 -13.83 -4.61 20.45
N ALA A 505 -14.83 -3.80 20.75
CA ALA A 505 -15.13 -3.41 22.11
C ALA A 505 -15.46 -4.63 22.99
N GLY A 506 -14.72 -4.81 24.06
CA GLY A 506 -14.86 -5.93 25.02
C GLY A 506 -13.85 -7.07 24.79
N ASP A 507 -13.10 -7.06 23.69
CA ASP A 507 -12.00 -8.00 23.47
C ASP A 507 -10.72 -7.45 24.10
N GLU A 508 -9.97 -8.33 24.77
CA GLU A 508 -8.68 -8.00 25.36
C GLU A 508 -7.53 -8.41 24.43
N TYR A 509 -6.40 -7.68 24.51
CA TYR A 509 -5.18 -8.05 23.79
C TYR A 509 -4.48 -9.20 24.51
N GLU A 510 -4.17 -10.25 23.78
CA GLU A 510 -3.32 -11.34 24.22
C GLU A 510 -1.84 -11.02 23.93
N ASP A 511 -0.94 -11.57 24.73
CA ASP A 511 0.50 -11.43 24.50
C ASP A 511 1.02 -12.62 23.68
N TYR A 512 1.31 -12.37 22.40
CA TYR A 512 1.92 -13.34 21.45
C TYR A 512 3.42 -13.16 21.32
N ILE A 513 3.93 -11.96 21.53
CA ILE A 513 5.35 -11.62 21.42
C ILE A 513 5.78 -10.81 22.64
N HIS A 514 6.94 -11.12 23.20
CA HIS A 514 7.44 -10.38 24.36
C HIS A 514 7.71 -8.93 23.99
N SER A 515 6.99 -7.99 24.60
CA SER A 515 7.10 -6.56 24.36
C SER A 515 7.64 -5.79 25.55
N SER A 516 8.41 -4.73 25.30
CA SER A 516 8.94 -3.83 26.30
C SER A 516 8.87 -2.39 25.80
N MET A 517 9.08 -1.40 26.70
CA MET A 517 9.14 0.00 26.27
C MET A 517 10.36 0.35 25.40
N PHE A 518 11.29 -0.59 25.23
CA PHE A 518 12.53 -0.39 24.47
C PHE A 518 12.56 -1.14 23.13
N ASN A 519 11.50 -1.91 22.81
CA ASN A 519 11.34 -2.57 21.53
C ASN A 519 9.99 -2.17 20.90
N HIS A 520 9.82 -2.46 19.62
CA HIS A 520 8.61 -2.12 18.85
C HIS A 520 7.61 -3.28 18.77
N ASN A 521 7.84 -4.38 19.51
CA ASN A 521 7.02 -5.59 19.47
C ASN A 521 5.54 -5.37 19.81
N GLY A 522 5.22 -4.28 20.50
CA GLY A 522 3.83 -3.92 20.78
C GLY A 522 2.96 -3.71 19.53
N ARG A 523 3.53 -3.28 18.40
CA ARG A 523 2.79 -3.17 17.12
C ARG A 523 2.56 -4.54 16.49
N ILE A 524 3.59 -5.40 16.50
CA ILE A 524 3.48 -6.79 16.04
C ILE A 524 2.39 -7.49 16.85
N ASN A 525 2.41 -7.32 18.17
CA ASN A 525 1.41 -7.95 19.06
C ASN A 525 -0.01 -7.51 18.72
N ARG A 526 -0.23 -6.21 18.45
CA ARG A 526 -1.53 -5.70 18.05
C ARG A 526 -1.99 -6.28 16.71
N TYR A 527 -1.09 -6.33 15.72
CA TYR A 527 -1.36 -6.94 14.43
C TYR A 527 -1.74 -8.43 14.57
N LEU A 528 -1.00 -9.20 15.36
CA LEU A 528 -1.30 -10.62 15.63
C LEU A 528 -2.68 -10.80 16.26
N ASN A 529 -3.06 -9.95 17.22
CA ASN A 529 -4.39 -9.98 17.82
C ASN A 529 -5.50 -9.78 16.79
N THR A 530 -5.35 -8.80 15.92
CA THR A 530 -6.35 -8.54 14.86
C THR A 530 -6.41 -9.67 13.83
N LEU A 531 -5.29 -10.35 13.56
CA LEU A 531 -5.27 -11.57 12.73
C LEU A 531 -6.12 -12.69 13.33
N GLY A 532 -6.05 -12.90 14.65
CA GLY A 532 -6.87 -13.91 15.33
C GLY A 532 -8.38 -13.64 15.18
N VAL A 533 -8.79 -12.37 15.26
CA VAL A 533 -10.19 -11.99 15.01
C VAL A 533 -10.57 -12.19 13.54
N ALA A 534 -9.69 -11.80 12.61
CA ALA A 534 -9.92 -12.01 11.18
C ALA A 534 -10.03 -13.50 10.83
N ASP A 535 -9.18 -14.35 11.41
CA ASP A 535 -9.23 -15.80 11.18
C ASP A 535 -10.54 -16.43 11.68
N LYS A 536 -11.04 -16.00 12.85
CA LYS A 536 -12.36 -16.41 13.35
C LYS A 536 -13.47 -16.05 12.38
N TRP A 537 -13.42 -14.84 11.81
CA TRP A 537 -14.38 -14.41 10.81
C TRP A 537 -14.37 -15.30 9.55
N LEU A 538 -13.22 -15.78 9.10
CA LEU A 538 -13.14 -16.74 7.99
C LEU A 538 -13.86 -18.06 8.33
N GLY A 539 -13.79 -18.50 9.57
CA GLY A 539 -14.60 -19.64 10.07
C GLY A 539 -16.10 -19.35 10.03
N GLU A 540 -16.52 -18.16 10.49
CA GLU A 540 -17.93 -17.74 10.44
C GLU A 540 -18.47 -17.65 9.00
N VAL A 541 -17.66 -17.23 8.03
CA VAL A 541 -18.07 -17.24 6.61
C VAL A 541 -18.33 -18.67 6.14
N ALA A 542 -17.47 -19.64 6.50
CA ALA A 542 -17.70 -21.05 6.17
C ALA A 542 -19.01 -21.58 6.81
N GLU A 543 -19.24 -21.25 8.09
CA GLU A 543 -20.48 -21.62 8.79
C GLU A 543 -21.74 -21.02 8.13
N VAL A 544 -21.67 -19.80 7.65
CA VAL A 544 -22.78 -19.14 6.93
C VAL A 544 -23.12 -19.89 5.64
N LEU A 545 -22.10 -20.35 4.90
CA LEU A 545 -22.32 -21.16 3.69
C LEU A 545 -22.95 -22.53 4.00
N GLU A 546 -22.52 -23.16 5.09
CA GLU A 546 -23.11 -24.40 5.59
C GLU A 546 -24.55 -24.19 6.06
N GLU A 547 -24.83 -23.15 6.84
CA GLU A 547 -26.18 -22.79 7.32
C GLU A 547 -27.14 -22.49 6.16
N ALA A 548 -26.64 -21.84 5.11
CA ALA A 548 -27.41 -21.58 3.91
C ALA A 548 -27.60 -22.83 3.02
N GLY A 549 -26.86 -23.91 3.28
CA GLY A 549 -26.90 -25.17 2.51
C GLY A 549 -26.25 -25.07 1.13
N VAL A 550 -25.31 -24.13 0.93
CA VAL A 550 -24.65 -23.87 -0.36
C VAL A 550 -23.13 -24.04 -0.33
N ALA A 551 -22.57 -24.56 0.76
CA ALA A 551 -21.12 -24.71 0.91
C ALA A 551 -20.50 -25.56 -0.22
N ASP A 552 -21.15 -26.66 -0.62
CA ASP A 552 -20.70 -27.58 -1.70
C ASP A 552 -20.86 -27.00 -3.13
N GLU A 553 -21.43 -25.80 -3.27
CA GLU A 553 -21.68 -25.12 -4.55
C GLU A 553 -21.12 -23.71 -4.60
N THR A 554 -20.27 -23.34 -3.61
CA THR A 554 -19.67 -22.01 -3.52
C THR A 554 -18.17 -22.08 -3.67
N LEU A 555 -17.63 -21.31 -4.62
CA LEU A 555 -16.21 -21.03 -4.72
C LEU A 555 -15.88 -19.82 -3.80
N VAL A 556 -14.99 -20.02 -2.83
CA VAL A 556 -14.46 -18.96 -1.98
C VAL A 556 -13.04 -18.65 -2.42
N VAL A 557 -12.82 -17.44 -2.92
CA VAL A 557 -11.48 -16.94 -3.27
C VAL A 557 -11.05 -15.97 -2.20
N MET A 558 -9.90 -16.21 -1.59
CA MET A 558 -9.31 -15.33 -0.57
C MET A 558 -7.99 -14.79 -1.06
N VAL A 559 -7.78 -13.49 -0.93
CA VAL A 559 -6.54 -12.85 -1.31
C VAL A 559 -6.26 -11.65 -0.39
N GLY A 560 -5.03 -11.51 0.08
CA GLY A 560 -4.60 -10.25 0.68
C GLY A 560 -4.77 -9.11 -0.33
N ASP A 561 -5.38 -8.01 0.08
CA ASP A 561 -5.44 -6.84 -0.80
C ASP A 561 -4.04 -6.28 -1.02
N HIS A 562 -3.29 -6.14 0.04
CA HIS A 562 -1.85 -5.95 0.12
C HIS A 562 -1.34 -6.54 1.45
N GLY A 563 -0.04 -6.62 1.62
CA GLY A 563 0.56 -6.92 2.91
C GLY A 563 0.75 -5.64 3.74
N ILE A 564 1.52 -5.74 4.81
CA ILE A 564 1.90 -4.58 5.62
C ILE A 564 3.31 -4.77 6.17
N SER A 565 4.20 -3.80 5.93
CA SER A 565 5.50 -3.78 6.57
C SER A 565 5.35 -3.33 8.02
N LEU A 566 6.07 -3.97 8.90
CA LEU A 566 6.17 -3.64 10.31
C LEU A 566 7.50 -2.90 10.55
N ILE A 567 7.73 -2.40 11.77
CA ILE A 567 8.93 -1.60 12.06
C ILE A 567 10.22 -2.39 11.83
N GLU A 568 10.22 -3.67 12.14
CA GLU A 568 11.35 -4.57 11.96
C GLU A 568 11.69 -4.85 10.49
N ASP A 569 10.75 -4.65 9.59
CA ASP A 569 10.99 -4.74 8.15
C ASP A 569 11.76 -3.50 7.63
N GLY A 570 12.04 -2.53 8.49
CA GLY A 570 12.68 -1.28 8.13
C GLY A 570 11.78 -0.34 7.30
N GLY A 571 12.34 0.79 6.87
CA GLY A 571 11.64 1.73 5.99
C GLY A 571 10.76 2.73 6.71
N VAL A 572 10.02 3.52 5.93
CA VAL A 572 9.49 4.83 6.32
C VAL A 572 8.17 4.75 7.05
N THR A 573 7.21 4.07 6.45
CA THR A 573 5.89 3.83 7.03
C THR A 573 5.39 2.47 6.57
N PRO A 574 4.37 1.89 7.21
CA PRO A 574 3.77 0.66 6.72
C PRO A 574 3.24 0.74 5.29
N TYR A 575 2.79 1.92 4.83
CA TYR A 575 2.17 2.07 3.50
C TYR A 575 3.16 2.45 2.41
N ASP A 576 4.22 3.14 2.77
CA ASP A 576 5.20 3.70 1.85
C ASP A 576 6.54 3.03 2.09
N ASN A 577 6.53 1.74 1.97
CA ASN A 577 7.69 0.89 2.13
C ASN A 577 7.74 -0.13 0.98
N PRO A 578 8.76 -0.06 0.12
CA PRO A 578 8.92 -0.99 -0.99
C PRO A 578 9.36 -2.41 -0.57
N HIS A 579 9.37 -2.71 0.72
CA HIS A 579 9.69 -4.02 1.28
C HIS A 579 8.69 -5.10 0.82
N VAL A 580 9.19 -6.31 0.58
CA VAL A 580 8.41 -7.46 0.06
C VAL A 580 7.17 -7.78 0.90
N ALA A 581 7.19 -7.49 2.20
CA ALA A 581 6.06 -7.72 3.10
C ALA A 581 4.77 -6.97 2.70
N ASN A 582 4.87 -5.86 1.96
CA ASN A 582 3.71 -5.15 1.42
C ASN A 582 3.14 -5.80 0.15
N PHE A 583 3.88 -6.68 -0.50
CA PHE A 583 3.55 -7.23 -1.82
C PHE A 583 3.15 -8.70 -1.79
N HIS A 584 3.80 -9.49 -0.93
CA HIS A 584 3.57 -10.92 -0.83
C HIS A 584 2.34 -11.20 0.02
N VAL A 585 1.29 -11.70 -0.63
CA VAL A 585 -0.05 -11.89 -0.05
C VAL A 585 -0.51 -13.34 -0.17
N PRO A 586 -1.37 -13.85 0.73
CA PRO A 586 -2.02 -15.13 0.54
C PRO A 586 -2.97 -15.08 -0.65
N LEU A 587 -3.09 -16.18 -1.38
CA LEU A 587 -4.10 -16.37 -2.43
C LEU A 587 -4.59 -17.80 -2.43
N VAL A 588 -5.87 -17.99 -2.15
CA VAL A 588 -6.54 -19.31 -2.07
C VAL A 588 -7.79 -19.32 -2.92
N PHE A 589 -8.01 -20.42 -3.62
CA PHE A 589 -9.28 -20.78 -4.26
C PHE A 589 -9.83 -22.01 -3.56
N SER A 590 -10.82 -21.84 -2.70
CA SER A 590 -11.37 -22.92 -1.88
C SER A 590 -12.73 -23.38 -2.37
N HIS A 591 -12.88 -24.68 -2.47
CA HIS A 591 -14.15 -25.37 -2.72
C HIS A 591 -14.06 -26.78 -2.12
N PRO A 592 -15.07 -27.26 -1.35
CA PRO A 592 -14.97 -28.51 -0.61
C PRO A 592 -14.69 -29.75 -1.47
N LYS A 593 -15.06 -29.71 -2.74
CA LYS A 593 -14.84 -30.82 -3.69
C LYS A 593 -13.53 -30.71 -4.48
N LEU A 594 -12.76 -29.64 -4.32
CA LEU A 594 -11.41 -29.56 -4.90
C LEU A 594 -10.40 -30.26 -4.00
N PRO A 595 -9.38 -30.94 -4.57
CA PRO A 595 -8.30 -31.49 -3.77
C PRO A 595 -7.48 -30.35 -3.14
N PRO A 596 -6.98 -30.52 -1.89
CA PRO A 596 -6.13 -29.52 -1.25
C PRO A 596 -4.71 -29.58 -1.87
N ILE A 597 -4.37 -28.60 -2.70
CA ILE A 597 -3.09 -28.52 -3.40
C ILE A 597 -2.38 -27.17 -3.14
N ASN A 598 -1.07 -27.22 -3.09
CA ASN A 598 -0.21 -26.05 -3.01
C ASN A 598 0.52 -25.84 -4.34
N ILE A 599 0.54 -24.61 -4.83
CA ILE A 599 1.13 -24.22 -6.11
C ILE A 599 2.19 -23.16 -5.85
N ASP A 600 3.42 -23.44 -6.36
CA ASP A 600 4.59 -22.59 -6.11
C ASP A 600 4.87 -21.59 -7.24
N SER A 601 4.05 -21.56 -8.28
CA SER A 601 4.18 -20.60 -9.39
C SER A 601 4.06 -19.17 -8.87
N ARG A 602 4.88 -18.28 -9.44
CA ARG A 602 4.80 -16.83 -9.16
C ARG A 602 3.63 -16.24 -9.91
N VAL A 603 2.66 -15.70 -9.20
CA VAL A 603 1.40 -15.18 -9.73
C VAL A 603 1.06 -13.82 -9.12
N THR A 604 0.13 -13.11 -9.72
CA THR A 604 -0.40 -11.85 -9.18
C THR A 604 -1.91 -11.89 -8.99
N SER A 605 -2.44 -10.93 -8.22
CA SER A 605 -3.89 -10.80 -8.00
C SER A 605 -4.68 -10.50 -9.30
N MET A 606 -4.04 -10.03 -10.38
CA MET A 606 -4.68 -9.86 -11.69
C MET A 606 -5.13 -11.18 -12.34
N GLN A 607 -4.50 -12.29 -11.97
CA GLN A 607 -4.84 -13.62 -12.48
C GLN A 607 -6.09 -14.22 -11.84
N ILE A 608 -6.65 -13.60 -10.80
CA ILE A 608 -7.84 -14.08 -10.06
C ILE A 608 -9.06 -14.13 -10.98
N MET A 609 -9.35 -13.03 -11.67
CA MET A 609 -10.53 -12.95 -12.52
C MET A 609 -10.50 -13.96 -13.69
N PRO A 610 -9.44 -14.07 -14.51
CA PRO A 610 -9.37 -15.10 -15.54
C PRO A 610 -9.43 -16.51 -14.96
N THR A 611 -8.88 -16.76 -13.76
CA THR A 611 -8.97 -18.05 -13.10
C THR A 611 -10.40 -18.39 -12.66
N ILE A 612 -11.16 -17.44 -12.10
CA ILE A 612 -12.58 -17.64 -11.76
C ILE A 612 -13.38 -17.97 -13.02
N MET A 613 -13.16 -17.24 -14.11
CA MET A 613 -13.85 -17.49 -15.38
C MET A 613 -13.52 -18.88 -15.93
N ASP A 614 -12.26 -19.28 -15.91
CA ASP A 614 -11.82 -20.60 -16.39
C ASP A 614 -12.38 -21.73 -15.50
N LEU A 615 -12.40 -21.55 -14.17
CA LEU A 615 -13.05 -22.48 -13.23
C LEU A 615 -14.54 -22.68 -13.53
N LEU A 616 -15.27 -21.60 -13.82
CA LEU A 616 -16.69 -21.67 -14.17
C LEU A 616 -16.93 -22.47 -15.46
N VAL A 617 -16.02 -22.34 -16.43
CA VAL A 617 -16.10 -23.11 -17.69
C VAL A 617 -15.73 -24.58 -17.46
N GLU A 618 -14.58 -24.85 -16.85
CA GLU A 618 -14.03 -26.20 -16.70
C GLU A 618 -14.89 -27.11 -15.75
N SER A 619 -15.54 -26.50 -14.76
CA SER A 619 -16.48 -27.19 -13.87
C SER A 619 -17.87 -27.43 -14.49
N GLY A 620 -18.11 -26.94 -15.72
CA GLY A 620 -19.42 -26.99 -16.34
C GLY A 620 -20.50 -26.25 -15.57
N SER A 621 -20.12 -25.16 -14.87
CA SER A 621 -21.05 -24.35 -14.07
C SER A 621 -21.72 -23.22 -14.86
N LEU A 622 -21.53 -23.18 -16.17
CA LEU A 622 -22.16 -22.26 -17.13
C LEU A 622 -22.91 -23.05 -18.21
N ASP A 623 -23.94 -22.43 -18.75
CA ASP A 623 -24.55 -23.00 -19.96
C ASP A 623 -23.60 -22.86 -21.19
N LYS A 624 -23.98 -23.50 -22.29
CA LYS A 624 -23.15 -23.57 -23.50
C LYS A 624 -22.83 -22.19 -24.09
N ASN A 625 -23.80 -21.24 -24.06
CA ASN A 625 -23.62 -19.92 -24.64
C ASN A 625 -22.74 -19.03 -23.73
N GLN A 626 -22.97 -19.12 -22.42
CA GLN A 626 -22.18 -18.46 -21.42
C GLN A 626 -20.71 -18.94 -21.43
N SER A 627 -20.51 -20.29 -21.50
CA SER A 627 -19.18 -20.88 -21.62
C SER A 627 -18.42 -20.37 -22.84
N LYS A 628 -19.10 -20.29 -24.00
CA LYS A 628 -18.50 -19.74 -25.21
C LYS A 628 -18.15 -18.27 -25.06
N ALA A 629 -19.03 -17.47 -24.46
CA ALA A 629 -18.75 -16.06 -24.23
C ALA A 629 -17.54 -15.85 -23.32
N ILE A 630 -17.40 -16.64 -22.25
CA ILE A 630 -16.21 -16.60 -21.39
C ILE A 630 -14.95 -17.02 -22.13
N GLN A 631 -15.01 -18.10 -22.96
CA GLN A 631 -13.87 -18.52 -23.79
C GLN A 631 -13.44 -17.45 -24.80
N ASP A 632 -14.37 -16.62 -25.30
CA ASP A 632 -14.05 -15.49 -26.17
C ASP A 632 -13.40 -14.33 -25.39
N LEU A 633 -13.73 -14.15 -24.09
CA LEU A 633 -13.21 -13.08 -23.23
C LEU A 633 -11.86 -13.43 -22.59
N LEU A 634 -11.65 -14.67 -22.15
CA LEU A 634 -10.44 -15.10 -21.44
C LEU A 634 -9.12 -14.66 -22.10
N PRO A 635 -8.95 -14.76 -23.43
CA PRO A 635 -7.71 -14.34 -24.08
C PRO A 635 -7.46 -12.83 -24.04
N LEU A 636 -8.47 -12.00 -23.69
CA LEU A 636 -8.36 -10.55 -23.67
C LEU A 636 -7.67 -10.03 -22.41
N TYR A 637 -7.68 -10.80 -21.32
CA TYR A 637 -7.07 -10.40 -20.05
C TYR A 637 -5.57 -10.63 -20.01
N GLU A 638 -4.85 -9.81 -19.28
CA GLU A 638 -3.39 -9.85 -19.19
C GLU A 638 -2.87 -11.09 -18.45
N GLY A 639 -3.58 -11.52 -17.40
CA GLY A 639 -3.17 -12.64 -16.54
C GLY A 639 -3.37 -14.03 -17.17
N GLN A 640 -2.59 -15.00 -16.69
CA GLN A 640 -2.73 -16.42 -16.99
C GLN A 640 -3.76 -17.07 -16.04
N SER A 641 -4.38 -18.18 -16.45
CA SER A 641 -5.27 -18.96 -15.56
C SER A 641 -4.44 -19.84 -14.61
N MET A 642 -4.71 -19.77 -13.31
CA MET A 642 -3.97 -20.52 -12.28
C MET A 642 -4.39 -21.98 -12.14
N ILE A 643 -5.48 -22.41 -12.81
CA ILE A 643 -5.86 -23.84 -12.86
C ILE A 643 -5.11 -24.60 -13.95
N ARG A 644 -4.31 -23.91 -14.75
CA ARG A 644 -3.48 -24.47 -15.81
C ARG A 644 -2.01 -24.29 -15.47
N GLU A 645 -1.16 -25.13 -16.03
CA GLU A 645 0.28 -24.96 -15.88
C GLU A 645 0.70 -23.56 -16.36
N THR A 646 1.32 -22.80 -15.46
CA THR A 646 1.82 -21.46 -15.79
C THR A 646 3.01 -21.52 -16.73
N VAL A 647 3.08 -20.57 -17.66
CA VAL A 647 4.20 -20.39 -18.60
C VAL A 647 5.01 -19.20 -18.13
N PRO A 648 6.15 -19.43 -17.44
CA PRO A 648 6.97 -18.34 -16.89
C PRO A 648 7.79 -17.59 -17.96
N GLU A 649 8.08 -18.28 -19.08
CA GLU A 649 8.80 -17.75 -20.22
C GLU A 649 8.33 -18.44 -21.51
N LYS A 650 8.20 -17.71 -22.61
CA LYS A 650 7.87 -18.24 -23.93
C LYS A 650 8.58 -17.47 -25.03
N ASP A 651 9.31 -18.17 -25.87
CA ASP A 651 10.02 -17.60 -27.03
C ASP A 651 10.96 -16.42 -26.66
N GLY A 652 11.64 -16.52 -25.50
CA GLY A 652 12.55 -15.50 -24.97
C GLY A 652 11.83 -14.30 -24.32
N LYS A 653 10.51 -14.38 -24.15
CA LYS A 653 9.70 -13.39 -23.42
C LYS A 653 9.38 -13.92 -22.03
N ARG A 654 9.54 -13.07 -21.02
CA ARG A 654 9.24 -13.40 -19.62
C ARG A 654 7.82 -12.99 -19.25
N ASP A 655 7.20 -13.73 -18.35
CA ASP A 655 5.94 -13.31 -17.70
C ASP A 655 6.27 -12.25 -16.64
N TRP A 656 6.21 -10.98 -17.04
CA TRP A 656 6.48 -9.83 -16.20
C TRP A 656 5.29 -9.49 -15.31
N GLN A 657 5.54 -9.28 -14.04
CA GLN A 657 4.53 -9.03 -13.03
C GLN A 657 4.79 -7.69 -12.34
N PHE A 658 3.82 -6.78 -12.45
CA PHE A 658 3.91 -5.41 -11.98
C PHE A 658 3.05 -5.21 -10.74
N THR A 659 3.56 -4.47 -9.76
CA THR A 659 2.81 -3.98 -8.62
C THR A 659 3.07 -2.49 -8.46
N VAL A 660 2.02 -1.67 -8.61
CA VAL A 660 2.11 -0.22 -8.37
C VAL A 660 2.17 0.01 -6.87
N MET A 661 3.04 0.91 -6.44
CA MET A 661 3.14 1.25 -5.03
C MET A 661 2.55 2.63 -4.77
N ASN A 662 1.54 2.67 -3.95
CA ASN A 662 0.91 3.87 -3.43
C ASN A 662 1.16 3.97 -1.90
N THR A 663 1.28 5.15 -1.34
CA THR A 663 0.80 6.44 -1.87
C THR A 663 1.85 7.14 -2.74
N GLY A 664 1.42 8.07 -3.58
CA GLY A 664 2.30 8.95 -4.37
C GLY A 664 2.72 8.37 -5.72
N ALA A 665 2.33 7.13 -6.08
CA ALA A 665 2.88 6.38 -7.22
C ALA A 665 4.41 6.54 -7.30
N THR A 666 5.08 6.39 -6.14
CA THR A 666 6.49 6.72 -5.97
C THR A 666 7.38 5.66 -6.60
N TRP A 667 6.97 4.40 -6.50
CA TRP A 667 7.68 3.24 -7.04
C TRP A 667 6.76 2.31 -7.82
N LEU A 668 7.37 1.54 -8.69
CA LEU A 668 6.79 0.35 -9.30
C LEU A 668 7.67 -0.85 -8.95
N ALA A 669 7.08 -1.87 -8.38
CA ALA A 669 7.80 -3.14 -8.19
C ALA A 669 7.56 -4.05 -9.38
N LEU A 670 8.63 -4.67 -9.83
CA LEU A 670 8.64 -5.59 -10.96
C LEU A 670 9.32 -6.89 -10.56
N ARG A 671 8.75 -8.01 -10.97
CA ARG A 671 9.38 -9.33 -10.96
C ARG A 671 9.02 -10.09 -12.23
N SER A 672 9.69 -11.21 -12.49
CA SER A 672 9.29 -12.14 -13.53
C SER A 672 8.99 -13.52 -12.95
N ALA A 673 8.12 -14.27 -13.63
CA ALA A 673 7.73 -15.59 -13.15
C ALA A 673 8.86 -16.63 -13.23
N ASP A 674 9.84 -16.44 -14.10
CA ASP A 674 10.97 -17.36 -14.35
C ASP A 674 12.15 -17.19 -13.39
N LYS A 675 12.35 -15.99 -12.81
CA LYS A 675 13.52 -15.67 -11.97
C LYS A 675 13.11 -15.23 -10.56
N PRO A 676 13.96 -15.47 -9.55
CA PRO A 676 13.69 -15.06 -8.17
C PRO A 676 14.03 -13.58 -7.93
N TYR A 677 14.19 -12.78 -8.97
CA TYR A 677 14.61 -11.40 -8.87
C TYR A 677 13.40 -10.47 -8.74
N ARG A 678 13.60 -9.42 -7.97
CA ARG A 678 12.66 -8.33 -7.78
C ARG A 678 13.38 -7.00 -7.89
N LEU A 679 12.82 -6.08 -8.67
CA LEU A 679 13.33 -4.72 -8.84
C LEU A 679 12.23 -3.73 -8.44
N VAL A 680 12.57 -2.79 -7.57
CA VAL A 680 11.73 -1.64 -7.24
C VAL A 680 12.31 -0.42 -7.94
N ILE A 681 11.50 0.18 -8.80
CA ILE A 681 11.90 1.23 -9.73
C ILE A 681 11.27 2.54 -9.31
N PRO A 682 12.04 3.62 -9.08
CA PRO A 682 11.49 4.92 -8.77
C PRO A 682 10.74 5.51 -9.98
N LEU A 683 9.53 5.98 -9.75
CA LEU A 683 8.72 6.71 -10.74
C LEU A 683 8.82 8.23 -10.56
N VAL A 684 9.44 8.67 -9.47
CA VAL A 684 9.67 10.07 -9.13
C VAL A 684 11.15 10.29 -8.79
N PRO A 685 11.70 11.52 -8.97
CA PRO A 685 13.09 11.80 -8.60
C PRO A 685 13.33 11.68 -7.09
N ASP A 686 14.61 11.53 -6.69
CA ASP A 686 15.10 11.53 -5.30
C ASP A 686 14.63 10.36 -4.44
N VAL A 687 14.24 9.25 -5.07
CA VAL A 687 14.03 7.96 -4.41
C VAL A 687 14.90 6.88 -5.05
N GLU A 688 15.18 5.83 -4.29
CA GLU A 688 16.15 4.82 -4.70
C GLU A 688 15.53 3.66 -5.50
N TRP A 689 16.32 3.14 -6.40
CA TRP A 689 16.16 1.82 -6.99
C TRP A 689 16.55 0.75 -5.96
N ARG A 690 15.83 -0.37 -5.93
CA ARG A 690 16.16 -1.51 -5.06
C ARG A 690 16.09 -2.80 -5.85
N PHE A 691 17.11 -3.64 -5.67
CA PHE A 691 17.15 -4.99 -6.21
C PHE A 691 17.26 -6.01 -5.08
N SER A 692 16.57 -7.13 -5.24
CA SER A 692 16.65 -8.28 -4.34
C SER A 692 16.54 -9.60 -5.11
N ASN A 693 17.14 -10.65 -4.53
CA ASN A 693 16.91 -12.03 -4.92
C ASN A 693 16.16 -12.72 -3.78
N VAL A 694 14.83 -12.86 -3.96
CA VAL A 694 13.93 -13.36 -2.91
C VAL A 694 14.05 -14.86 -2.63
N GLU A 695 14.88 -15.60 -3.38
CA GLU A 695 15.20 -16.99 -3.08
C GLU A 695 16.29 -17.10 -2.00
N ILE A 696 17.27 -16.21 -2.01
CA ILE A 696 18.38 -16.19 -1.04
C ILE A 696 18.13 -15.20 0.11
N ASP A 697 17.31 -14.18 -0.11
CA ASP A 697 16.88 -13.18 0.87
C ASP A 697 15.37 -12.95 0.79
N PRO A 698 14.55 -13.92 1.23
CA PRO A 698 13.09 -13.87 1.08
C PRO A 698 12.41 -12.73 1.85
N HIS A 699 13.11 -12.14 2.83
CA HIS A 699 12.63 -11.04 3.66
C HIS A 699 13.33 -9.71 3.38
N GLU A 700 14.10 -9.62 2.28
CA GLU A 700 14.76 -8.38 1.83
C GLU A 700 15.55 -7.65 2.93
N LEU A 701 16.25 -8.42 3.78
CA LEU A 701 17.08 -7.87 4.85
C LEU A 701 18.37 -7.22 4.30
N HIS A 702 18.80 -7.59 3.07
CA HIS A 702 20.07 -7.18 2.46
C HIS A 702 19.91 -6.79 0.98
N THR A 703 19.02 -5.84 0.69
CA THR A 703 18.78 -5.36 -0.68
C THR A 703 19.92 -4.48 -1.19
N GLN A 704 20.23 -4.55 -2.50
CA GLN A 704 21.08 -3.59 -3.17
C GLN A 704 20.24 -2.33 -3.49
N GLN A 705 20.76 -1.14 -3.13
CA GLN A 705 20.02 0.12 -3.27
C GLN A 705 20.91 1.22 -3.84
N SER A 706 20.32 2.06 -4.71
CA SER A 706 20.98 3.25 -5.22
C SER A 706 19.98 4.25 -5.80
N PHE A 707 20.29 5.55 -5.74
CA PHE A 707 19.51 6.58 -6.42
C PHE A 707 19.67 6.58 -7.95
N GLU A 708 20.67 5.89 -8.47
CA GLU A 708 20.94 5.80 -9.90
C GLU A 708 21.10 4.34 -10.32
N LEU A 709 20.61 4.00 -11.52
CA LEU A 709 20.67 2.65 -12.07
C LEU A 709 22.10 2.15 -12.29
N GLY A 710 23.03 3.00 -12.76
CA GLY A 710 24.41 2.59 -13.01
C GLY A 710 25.12 2.04 -11.76
N PRO A 711 25.16 2.78 -10.64
CA PRO A 711 25.68 2.26 -9.38
C PRO A 711 24.95 1.02 -8.85
N LEU A 712 23.61 0.91 -9.06
CA LEU A 712 22.88 -0.31 -8.72
C LEU A 712 23.41 -1.51 -9.52
N LEU A 713 23.53 -1.39 -10.85
CA LEU A 713 24.07 -2.44 -11.70
C LEU A 713 25.47 -2.89 -11.27
N TYR A 714 26.31 -1.93 -10.82
CA TYR A 714 27.62 -2.27 -10.27
C TYR A 714 27.51 -3.09 -8.97
N GLN A 715 26.59 -2.75 -8.06
CA GLN A 715 26.36 -3.53 -6.84
C GLN A 715 25.86 -4.94 -7.19
N VAL A 716 24.88 -5.05 -8.09
CA VAL A 716 24.36 -6.34 -8.56
C VAL A 716 25.45 -7.18 -9.20
N SER A 717 26.30 -6.60 -10.05
CA SER A 717 27.41 -7.34 -10.68
C SER A 717 28.48 -7.83 -9.71
N ARG A 718 28.62 -7.19 -8.56
CA ARG A 718 29.56 -7.61 -7.52
C ARG A 718 29.00 -8.76 -6.68
N ASP A 719 27.70 -8.73 -6.38
CA ASP A 719 27.06 -9.60 -5.38
C ASP A 719 26.27 -10.75 -6.02
N HIS A 720 26.00 -10.68 -7.34
CA HIS A 720 25.26 -11.66 -8.14
C HIS A 720 25.98 -11.94 -9.47
N ASP A 721 25.38 -12.79 -10.28
CA ASP A 721 25.89 -13.17 -11.59
C ASP A 721 25.55 -12.19 -12.72
N GLU A 722 26.09 -12.42 -13.93
CA GLU A 722 25.79 -11.61 -15.12
C GLU A 722 24.30 -11.70 -15.53
N GLU A 723 23.64 -12.82 -15.27
CA GLU A 723 22.22 -13.01 -15.56
C GLU A 723 21.36 -12.02 -14.77
N ALA A 724 21.65 -11.80 -13.48
CA ALA A 724 20.96 -10.83 -12.66
C ALA A 724 21.13 -9.39 -13.19
N VAL A 725 22.32 -9.05 -13.67
CA VAL A 725 22.61 -7.72 -14.27
C VAL A 725 21.79 -7.52 -15.54
N GLU A 726 21.78 -8.49 -16.45
CA GLU A 726 20.98 -8.40 -17.69
C GLU A 726 19.49 -8.38 -17.40
N TRP A 727 19.02 -9.15 -16.43
CA TRP A 727 17.64 -9.12 -15.98
C TRP A 727 17.23 -7.72 -15.44
N VAL A 728 18.08 -7.05 -14.66
CA VAL A 728 17.80 -5.68 -14.17
C VAL A 728 17.73 -4.68 -15.31
N LYS A 729 18.60 -4.79 -16.31
CA LYS A 729 18.57 -3.92 -17.51
C LYS A 729 17.27 -4.11 -18.30
N GLU A 730 16.88 -5.36 -18.53
CA GLU A 730 15.64 -5.70 -19.22
C GLU A 730 14.43 -5.19 -18.44
N ALA A 731 14.37 -5.45 -17.13
CA ALA A 731 13.31 -5.00 -16.22
C ALA A 731 13.12 -3.47 -16.26
N ALA A 732 14.20 -2.71 -16.27
CA ALA A 732 14.17 -1.26 -16.36
C ALA A 732 13.55 -0.77 -17.68
N GLN A 733 13.91 -1.35 -18.83
CA GLN A 733 13.37 -1.00 -20.14
C GLN A 733 11.90 -1.42 -20.29
N VAL A 734 11.57 -2.62 -19.82
CA VAL A 734 10.19 -3.12 -19.78
C VAL A 734 9.30 -2.19 -18.97
N THR A 735 9.77 -1.74 -17.79
CA THR A 735 9.00 -0.78 -16.97
C THR A 735 8.77 0.54 -17.69
N LYS A 736 9.78 1.11 -18.33
CA LYS A 736 9.66 2.36 -19.07
C LYS A 736 8.59 2.28 -20.17
N TRP A 737 8.60 1.19 -20.94
CA TRP A 737 7.59 0.94 -21.96
C TRP A 737 6.21 0.73 -21.35
N TRP A 738 6.12 -0.13 -20.35
CA TRP A 738 4.87 -0.56 -19.75
C TRP A 738 4.09 0.58 -19.07
N VAL A 739 4.76 1.50 -18.37
CA VAL A 739 4.11 2.68 -17.77
C VAL A 739 3.44 3.54 -18.84
N GLY A 740 4.11 3.78 -19.95
CA GLY A 740 3.54 4.51 -21.08
C GLY A 740 2.30 3.82 -21.69
N GLU A 741 2.38 2.48 -21.87
CA GLU A 741 1.25 1.69 -22.36
C GLU A 741 0.09 1.64 -21.35
N ASN A 742 0.37 1.54 -20.04
CA ASN A 742 -0.64 1.59 -18.99
C ASN A 742 -1.47 2.89 -19.09
N TRP A 743 -0.82 4.04 -19.22
CA TRP A 743 -1.51 5.30 -19.39
C TRP A 743 -2.37 5.35 -20.67
N LEU A 744 -1.84 4.85 -21.78
CA LEU A 744 -2.57 4.80 -23.04
C LEU A 744 -3.83 3.90 -22.96
N ARG A 745 -3.74 2.76 -22.29
CA ARG A 745 -4.87 1.83 -22.08
C ARG A 745 -6.02 2.51 -21.31
N TYR A 746 -5.69 3.32 -20.30
CA TYR A 746 -6.65 4.06 -19.48
C TYR A 746 -7.13 5.37 -20.13
N GLU A 747 -6.64 5.73 -21.33
CA GLU A 747 -6.87 7.06 -21.94
C GLU A 747 -6.41 8.20 -20.98
N TYR A 748 -5.39 7.96 -20.16
CA TYR A 748 -4.83 8.91 -19.20
C TYR A 748 -3.72 9.73 -19.87
N ASP A 749 -3.80 11.06 -19.76
CA ASP A 749 -2.73 11.97 -20.18
C ASP A 749 -2.22 12.77 -18.99
N PRO A 750 -1.01 12.45 -18.49
CA PRO A 750 -0.44 13.14 -17.34
C PRO A 750 -0.29 14.65 -17.52
N LYS A 751 -0.22 15.15 -18.77
CA LYS A 751 -0.08 16.59 -19.05
C LYS A 751 -1.39 17.35 -18.87
N THR A 752 -2.51 16.77 -19.29
CA THR A 752 -3.83 17.40 -19.16
C THR A 752 -4.35 17.36 -17.72
N GLU A 753 -4.04 16.30 -16.98
CA GLU A 753 -4.41 16.17 -15.57
C GLU A 753 -3.65 17.16 -14.66
N ALA A 754 -2.47 17.58 -15.09
CA ALA A 754 -1.68 18.56 -14.39
C ALA A 754 -2.27 19.98 -14.41
N GLU A 755 -3.12 20.28 -15.39
CA GLU A 755 -3.77 21.60 -15.58
C GLU A 755 -5.16 21.67 -14.91
N SER A 756 -5.77 20.53 -14.54
CA SER A 756 -7.08 20.44 -13.88
C SER A 756 -6.96 20.39 -12.36
#